data_d1bd01366fab5d81a93f59955b9b23d6
#
_entry.id   d1bd01366fab5d81a93f59955b9b23d6
#
_cell.length_a   1.000
_cell.length_b   1.000
_cell.length_c   1.000
_cell.angle_alpha   90.00
_cell.angle_beta   90.00
_cell.angle_gamma   90.00
#
_symmetry.space_group_name_H-M   'P 1'
#
loop_
_entity.id
_entity.type
_entity.pdbx_description
1 polymer ?
#
loop_
_entity_poly.entity_id
_entity_poly.type
_entity_poly.pdbx_seq_one_letter_code
_entity_poly.pdbx_strand_id
1 'polypeptide(L)'
;MSVKSVKSEDRNPKCELRKHRVDCPSAFGLRISFGFRISDFGFLLLVACLFAAVTTRAAEEFGEVSVSADAIYTGNTYHGYGEMRVVIENRSPTKAHVVTLIYPDKDYNAYGNNISRLSRTASVGPDAREVISLLQPPLPAQGDGTIRVEVDGRKEGKVRAPNANNHCNYAGRGGNMVATVFVSRSLDFDAVTRLFQAQGNTGSFTAAKAVGAPDATGGGYQANCWMPNNGRRGVTNWLELEYATPQPVSHLAIYQSQAAVLDGTITLQGAAGTNLASIAMSTGRSTSPAAGSVQEFDLPSPVPAVKTVRLTYGSHVLPYAISVDAVQITGAGGSQWAADARASSDNSAAGMRVRTGGATPDEVQCLRAESSVAEWSENWLAYSPFEAVVLNQEDLASATPAVRAALDDYSQAGGNVVLLGTSEMPAPWHATEKKNLQRGVEFTKGFGRVFAFDTENPGSLSSVAVQRLRDSVRDTLRNVASLPIQNGAANAALPVVENLKIPARGTIIIMLFFVIVIGPVNLIYLNRIKRRTWMLWTIPAISVATTLLVFVYSLLREGITPDARLVGLTVLDQTSHRAATIGGEAFYCPLTPGGGLHFDFSTEATPLVALGYGSGTSREVDWTQAQHFERGWVSARVPAHFYVRKPETRRERIQVVNEGGRLQVVNSLGAPIKNLWLADAKMNLFQADRVGAGEKGGLIPWKAPQSLDKAGVDGLRRQVGWAVSTDGLAENVGRFLRPNTYVAVLEGNPFLENALGSAANARRTKSTCVVYGLLEAPETAADTR
;
A
#
# COMPACT_ATOMS: atom_id res chain seq x y z
N MET A 1 -20.34 -53.72 -4.53
CA MET A 1 -20.67 -54.01 -3.13
C MET A 1 -21.20 -52.73 -2.50
N SER A 2 -22.41 -52.82 -2.13
CA SER A 2 -23.41 -51.97 -1.51
C SER A 2 -22.95 -50.75 -0.72
N VAL A 3 -23.39 -49.57 -1.17
CA VAL A 3 -23.34 -48.28 -0.42
C VAL A 3 -24.68 -48.16 0.32
N LYS A 4 -24.64 -48.07 1.64
CA LYS A 4 -25.78 -47.70 2.48
C LYS A 4 -25.88 -46.20 2.62
N SER A 5 -27.00 -45.64 2.16
CA SER A 5 -27.43 -44.27 2.39
C SER A 5 -27.90 -44.08 3.84
N VAL A 6 -27.41 -43.02 4.49
CA VAL A 6 -27.96 -42.54 5.77
C VAL A 6 -28.81 -41.31 5.47
N LYS A 7 -30.09 -41.38 5.81
CA LYS A 7 -31.05 -40.27 5.84
C LYS A 7 -30.74 -39.37 7.02
N SER A 8 -30.65 -38.07 6.78
CA SER A 8 -30.67 -37.02 7.81
C SER A 8 -32.10 -36.53 7.99
N GLU A 9 -32.61 -36.61 9.21
CA GLU A 9 -33.87 -36.03 9.64
C GLU A 9 -33.75 -34.54 9.85
N ASP A 10 -34.61 -33.78 9.17
CA ASP A 10 -34.91 -32.39 9.40
C ASP A 10 -35.59 -32.21 10.76
N ARG A 11 -35.02 -31.42 11.65
CA ARG A 11 -35.73 -30.79 12.78
C ARG A 11 -35.63 -29.28 12.69
N ASN A 12 -36.73 -28.68 12.27
CA ASN A 12 -36.99 -27.25 12.23
C ASN A 12 -37.57 -26.80 13.59
N PRO A 13 -36.98 -25.87 14.33
CA PRO A 13 -37.64 -25.24 15.45
C PRO A 13 -38.36 -23.98 14.99
N LYS A 14 -39.68 -24.01 15.12
CA LYS A 14 -40.57 -22.83 14.99
C LYS A 14 -40.21 -21.79 16.02
N CYS A 15 -39.94 -20.59 15.55
CA CYS A 15 -39.81 -19.39 16.40
C CYS A 15 -41.16 -18.69 16.50
N GLU A 16 -41.77 -18.74 17.70
CA GLU A 16 -43.00 -17.99 18.00
C GLU A 16 -42.68 -16.51 18.22
N LEU A 17 -43.35 -15.68 17.40
CA LEU A 17 -43.37 -14.23 17.54
C LEU A 17 -44.35 -13.83 18.66
N ARG A 18 -43.83 -13.46 19.84
CA ARG A 18 -44.59 -12.75 20.88
C ARG A 18 -44.73 -11.29 20.46
N LYS A 19 -45.96 -10.90 20.11
CA LYS A 19 -46.40 -9.51 19.96
C LYS A 19 -46.48 -8.86 21.35
N HIS A 20 -45.60 -7.93 21.66
CA HIS A 20 -45.81 -6.96 22.73
C HIS A 20 -46.35 -5.65 22.08
N ARG A 21 -47.59 -5.37 22.35
CA ARG A 21 -48.25 -4.06 22.14
C ARG A 21 -47.75 -3.14 23.26
N VAL A 22 -47.16 -2.02 22.91
CA VAL A 22 -46.95 -0.92 23.83
C VAL A 22 -47.84 0.21 23.38
N ASP A 23 -48.80 0.53 24.26
CA ASP A 23 -49.75 1.65 24.11
C ASP A 23 -49.04 2.99 24.29
N CYS A 24 -49.21 3.90 23.35
CA CYS A 24 -48.87 5.30 23.51
C CYS A 24 -50.01 6.04 24.17
N PRO A 25 -49.77 6.86 25.23
CA PRO A 25 -50.74 7.81 25.70
C PRO A 25 -50.68 9.09 24.87
N SER A 26 -51.85 9.51 24.44
CA SER A 26 -52.15 10.71 23.69
C SER A 26 -52.05 11.99 24.52
N ALA A 27 -51.59 13.04 23.84
CA ALA A 27 -52.03 14.42 23.88
C ALA A 27 -51.88 15.21 25.22
N PHE A 28 -50.92 16.16 25.20
CA PHE A 28 -51.17 17.47 25.82
C PHE A 28 -50.88 18.58 24.82
N GLY A 29 -51.93 19.25 24.39
CA GLY A 29 -51.84 20.43 23.57
C GLY A 29 -51.46 21.64 24.42
N LEU A 30 -50.35 22.28 24.07
CA LEU A 30 -50.03 23.63 24.57
C LEU A 30 -49.88 24.54 23.34
N ARG A 31 -50.91 25.33 23.09
CA ARG A 31 -50.84 26.51 22.23
C ARG A 31 -50.10 27.59 22.98
N ILE A 32 -48.85 27.84 22.63
CA ILE A 32 -48.13 29.06 22.98
C ILE A 32 -47.99 29.88 21.71
N SER A 33 -48.77 30.92 21.60
CA SER A 33 -48.64 31.99 20.62
C SER A 33 -47.56 32.95 21.15
N PHE A 34 -46.36 32.88 20.58
CA PHE A 34 -45.37 33.94 20.75
C PHE A 34 -45.01 34.52 19.40
N GLY A 35 -45.51 35.72 19.13
CA GLY A 35 -45.02 36.56 18.06
C GLY A 35 -43.63 37.12 18.42
N PHE A 36 -42.59 36.50 17.87
CA PHE A 36 -41.27 37.09 17.81
C PHE A 36 -40.92 37.41 16.36
N ARG A 37 -40.71 38.67 16.07
CA ARG A 37 -40.00 39.13 14.88
C ARG A 37 -38.51 38.77 15.12
N ILE A 38 -38.04 37.71 14.48
CA ILE A 38 -36.63 37.39 14.43
C ILE A 38 -36.00 38.37 13.44
N SER A 39 -35.18 39.28 13.90
CA SER A 39 -34.37 40.12 13.05
C SER A 39 -33.43 39.25 12.21
N ASP A 40 -33.22 39.60 10.96
CA ASP A 40 -32.39 38.87 9.97
C ASP A 40 -30.98 38.49 10.44
N PHE A 41 -30.52 39.12 11.48
CA PHE A 41 -29.22 38.83 12.11
C PHE A 41 -29.20 37.53 12.95
N GLY A 42 -30.33 37.13 13.53
CA GLY A 42 -30.43 35.88 14.31
C GLY A 42 -30.49 34.63 13.41
N PHE A 43 -31.06 34.76 12.20
CA PHE A 43 -31.12 33.67 11.23
C PHE A 43 -29.76 33.37 10.60
N LEU A 44 -28.96 34.40 10.33
CA LEU A 44 -27.59 34.25 9.82
C LEU A 44 -26.65 33.59 10.86
N LEU A 45 -26.82 33.86 12.15
CA LEU A 45 -26.05 33.24 13.21
C LEU A 45 -26.46 31.77 13.41
N LEU A 46 -27.74 31.44 13.31
CA LEU A 46 -28.24 30.07 13.42
C LEU A 46 -27.83 29.22 12.19
N VAL A 47 -27.85 29.80 11.00
CA VAL A 47 -27.35 29.14 9.78
C VAL A 47 -25.83 28.98 9.81
N ALA A 48 -25.09 29.97 10.33
CA ALA A 48 -23.63 29.84 10.51
C ALA A 48 -23.27 28.78 11.56
N CYS A 49 -24.06 28.64 12.64
CA CYS A 49 -23.89 27.53 13.59
C CYS A 49 -24.31 26.16 13.03
N LEU A 50 -25.25 26.10 12.09
CA LEU A 50 -25.63 24.85 11.41
C LEU A 50 -24.66 24.43 10.31
N PHE A 51 -23.93 25.37 9.70
CA PHE A 51 -22.84 25.07 8.76
C PHE A 51 -21.49 24.83 9.43
N ALA A 52 -21.33 25.16 10.70
CA ALA A 52 -20.15 24.84 11.50
C ALA A 52 -20.22 23.47 12.21
N ALA A 53 -21.18 22.62 11.83
CA ALA A 53 -21.10 21.20 12.12
C ALA A 53 -20.06 20.55 11.20
N VAL A 54 -18.80 20.99 11.31
CA VAL A 54 -17.65 20.10 11.11
C VAL A 54 -17.97 18.88 11.97
N THR A 55 -18.05 17.72 11.39
CA THR A 55 -18.16 16.44 12.07
C THR A 55 -16.87 16.24 12.90
N THR A 56 -16.73 17.01 13.96
CA THR A 56 -15.80 16.70 15.04
C THR A 56 -16.30 15.39 15.64
N ARG A 57 -15.65 14.29 15.30
CA ARG A 57 -15.87 13.04 16.02
C ARG A 57 -15.68 13.33 17.49
N ALA A 58 -16.66 12.93 18.29
CA ALA A 58 -16.60 13.10 19.72
C ALA A 58 -15.34 12.40 20.24
N ALA A 59 -14.43 13.18 20.81
CA ALA A 59 -13.29 12.63 21.54
C ALA A 59 -13.83 11.87 22.75
N GLU A 60 -13.27 10.69 23.03
CA GLU A 60 -13.60 9.91 24.22
C GLU A 60 -12.78 10.44 25.41
N GLU A 61 -13.42 10.67 26.54
CA GLU A 61 -12.79 11.23 27.73
C GLU A 61 -12.42 10.12 28.72
N PHE A 62 -11.17 10.11 29.17
CA PHE A 62 -10.60 9.17 30.13
C PHE A 62 -9.99 9.95 31.30
N GLY A 63 -10.83 10.41 32.22
CA GLY A 63 -10.42 11.30 33.29
C GLY A 63 -9.93 12.66 32.76
N GLU A 64 -8.66 12.99 32.99
CA GLU A 64 -8.05 14.25 32.52
C GLU A 64 -7.49 14.13 31.08
N VAL A 65 -7.54 12.92 30.47
CA VAL A 65 -7.04 12.67 29.12
C VAL A 65 -8.21 12.48 28.15
N SER A 66 -8.17 13.18 27.04
CA SER A 66 -9.11 13.02 25.92
C SER A 66 -8.39 12.37 24.73
N VAL A 67 -9.01 11.38 24.10
CA VAL A 67 -8.42 10.65 22.98
C VAL A 67 -9.42 10.57 21.83
N SER A 68 -8.98 10.91 20.63
CA SER A 68 -9.73 10.73 19.39
C SER A 68 -8.88 10.07 18.32
N ALA A 69 -9.51 9.33 17.40
CA ALA A 69 -8.84 8.74 16.26
C ALA A 69 -9.49 9.21 14.96
N ASP A 70 -8.68 9.78 14.06
CA ASP A 70 -9.13 10.40 12.82
C ASP A 70 -8.86 9.49 11.62
N ALA A 71 -9.76 9.55 10.62
CA ALA A 71 -9.50 8.96 9.32
C ALA A 71 -8.64 9.92 8.49
N ILE A 72 -7.53 9.43 7.97
CA ILE A 72 -6.70 10.19 7.02
C ILE A 72 -7.29 10.12 5.63
N TYR A 73 -7.86 8.98 5.27
CA TYR A 73 -8.57 8.71 4.01
C TYR A 73 -9.67 7.68 4.23
N THR A 74 -10.60 7.57 3.28
CA THR A 74 -11.64 6.51 3.29
C THR A 74 -11.43 5.59 2.10
N GLY A 75 -11.17 4.29 2.36
CA GLY A 75 -10.97 3.27 1.33
C GLY A 75 -10.05 2.14 1.77
N ASN A 76 -9.74 1.24 0.84
CA ASN A 76 -8.87 0.10 1.08
C ASN A 76 -7.45 0.39 0.57
N THR A 77 -6.46 -0.11 1.30
CA THR A 77 -5.06 -0.13 0.87
C THR A 77 -4.52 -1.56 0.91
N TYR A 78 -3.52 -1.88 0.07
CA TYR A 78 -3.17 -3.27 -0.22
C TYR A 78 -1.74 -3.65 0.16
N HIS A 79 -0.87 -2.69 0.38
CA HIS A 79 0.54 -2.85 0.75
C HIS A 79 1.01 -1.65 1.55
N GLY A 80 2.32 -1.59 1.88
CA GLY A 80 2.89 -0.51 2.68
C GLY A 80 2.35 -0.50 4.11
N TYR A 81 2.41 0.63 4.79
CA TYR A 81 2.01 0.79 6.18
C TYR A 81 0.70 1.58 6.31
N GLY A 82 -0.32 0.94 6.86
CA GLY A 82 -1.58 1.62 7.17
C GLY A 82 -1.43 2.52 8.40
N GLU A 83 -1.83 3.78 8.30
CA GLU A 83 -1.78 4.71 9.42
C GLU A 83 -3.15 4.86 10.11
N MET A 84 -3.12 4.79 11.43
CA MET A 84 -4.20 5.23 12.32
C MET A 84 -3.69 6.43 13.10
N ARG A 85 -4.26 7.61 12.84
CA ARG A 85 -3.89 8.85 13.50
C ARG A 85 -4.70 9.01 14.77
N VAL A 86 -4.04 9.17 15.90
CA VAL A 86 -4.65 9.34 17.21
C VAL A 86 -4.21 10.67 17.81
N VAL A 87 -5.17 11.47 18.22
CA VAL A 87 -4.95 12.74 18.92
C VAL A 87 -5.21 12.52 20.39
N ILE A 88 -4.25 12.89 21.23
CA ILE A 88 -4.32 12.81 22.67
C ILE A 88 -4.20 14.23 23.22
N GLU A 89 -5.14 14.62 24.08
CA GLU A 89 -5.11 15.90 24.78
C GLU A 89 -5.10 15.63 26.28
N ASN A 90 -4.05 16.07 26.95
CA ASN A 90 -3.99 16.05 28.40
C ASN A 90 -4.48 17.40 28.92
N ARG A 91 -5.61 17.39 29.60
CA ARG A 91 -6.24 18.59 30.18
C ARG A 91 -5.82 18.86 31.65
N SER A 92 -4.94 18.03 32.20
CA SER A 92 -4.36 18.26 33.51
C SER A 92 -3.37 19.43 33.43
N PRO A 93 -3.53 20.49 34.23
CA PRO A 93 -2.62 21.64 34.18
C PRO A 93 -1.27 21.37 34.85
N THR A 94 -1.14 20.28 35.60
CA THR A 94 0.06 20.04 36.43
C THR A 94 0.68 18.65 36.22
N LYS A 95 -0.10 17.67 35.74
CA LYS A 95 0.32 16.27 35.67
C LYS A 95 0.53 15.80 34.25
N ALA A 96 1.69 15.19 33.95
CA ALA A 96 1.90 14.43 32.74
C ALA A 96 1.26 13.04 32.89
N HIS A 97 0.68 12.53 31.79
CA HIS A 97 0.09 11.19 31.73
C HIS A 97 0.82 10.32 30.73
N VAL A 98 1.00 9.05 31.06
CA VAL A 98 1.52 8.03 30.14
C VAL A 98 0.34 7.33 29.50
N VAL A 99 0.20 7.49 28.17
CA VAL A 99 -0.90 6.89 27.41
C VAL A 99 -0.37 5.78 26.52
N THR A 100 -0.93 4.58 26.67
CA THR A 100 -0.63 3.43 25.83
C THR A 100 -1.82 3.12 24.92
N LEU A 101 -1.57 3.10 23.63
CA LEU A 101 -2.54 2.77 22.59
C LEU A 101 -2.27 1.34 22.11
N ILE A 102 -3.31 0.51 22.04
CA ILE A 102 -3.21 -0.89 21.61
C ILE A 102 -4.30 -1.20 20.59
N TYR A 103 -3.91 -1.63 19.40
CA TYR A 103 -4.82 -2.03 18.34
C TYR A 103 -4.50 -3.47 17.86
N PRO A 104 -5.49 -4.31 17.55
CA PRO A 104 -6.91 -4.16 17.93
C PRO A 104 -7.13 -4.39 19.42
N ASP A 105 -8.22 -3.84 19.99
CA ASP A 105 -8.61 -4.16 21.40
C ASP A 105 -8.98 -5.63 21.52
N LYS A 106 -9.64 -6.20 20.48
CA LYS A 106 -9.96 -7.61 20.38
C LYS A 106 -9.55 -8.14 19.02
N ASP A 107 -8.68 -9.14 19.02
CA ASP A 107 -8.32 -9.89 17.82
C ASP A 107 -9.38 -10.97 17.53
N TYR A 108 -9.98 -10.93 16.33
CA TYR A 108 -10.99 -11.90 15.89
C TYR A 108 -10.39 -13.02 15.07
N ASN A 109 -9.11 -12.97 14.71
CA ASN A 109 -8.51 -13.93 13.80
C ASN A 109 -7.32 -14.67 14.42
N ALA A 110 -7.62 -15.68 15.24
CA ALA A 110 -6.60 -16.53 15.85
C ALA A 110 -5.92 -17.49 14.86
N TYR A 111 -6.35 -17.56 13.59
CA TYR A 111 -5.95 -18.64 12.66
C TYR A 111 -5.24 -18.16 11.38
N GLY A 112 -4.80 -16.90 11.31
CA GLY A 112 -4.15 -16.37 10.12
C GLY A 112 -2.80 -15.73 10.40
N ASN A 113 -2.07 -15.40 9.33
CA ASN A 113 -0.91 -14.50 9.39
C ASN A 113 -1.42 -13.06 9.58
N ASN A 114 -1.63 -12.63 10.82
CA ASN A 114 -2.19 -11.34 11.17
C ASN A 114 -1.38 -10.65 12.28
N ILE A 115 -1.63 -9.35 12.44
CA ILE A 115 -1.16 -8.57 13.59
C ILE A 115 -2.23 -8.68 14.68
N SER A 116 -1.89 -9.27 15.81
CA SER A 116 -2.76 -9.39 16.98
C SER A 116 -2.59 -8.24 17.97
N ARG A 117 -1.44 -7.57 17.93
CA ARG A 117 -1.15 -6.44 18.79
C ARG A 117 -0.22 -5.46 18.08
N LEU A 118 -0.70 -4.24 17.95
CA LEU A 118 0.05 -3.07 17.53
C LEU A 118 -0.03 -2.06 18.67
N SER A 119 1.09 -1.70 19.29
CA SER A 119 1.11 -0.82 20.46
C SER A 119 2.06 0.35 20.29
N ARG A 120 1.72 1.45 20.98
CA ARG A 120 2.59 2.61 21.16
C ARG A 120 2.28 3.31 22.47
N THR A 121 3.31 3.62 23.21
CA THR A 121 3.21 4.38 24.48
C THR A 121 3.83 5.76 24.30
N ALA A 122 3.14 6.79 24.76
CA ALA A 122 3.63 8.17 24.76
C ALA A 122 3.38 8.83 26.11
N SER A 123 4.25 9.79 26.48
CA SER A 123 4.08 10.61 27.68
C SER A 123 3.62 12.00 27.25
N VAL A 124 2.38 12.35 27.58
CA VAL A 124 1.76 13.63 27.23
C VAL A 124 1.87 14.58 28.40
N GLY A 125 2.59 15.68 28.20
CA GLY A 125 2.82 16.71 29.24
C GLY A 125 1.54 17.38 29.73
N PRO A 126 1.61 18.16 30.84
CA PRO A 126 0.47 18.95 31.30
C PRO A 126 -0.02 19.92 30.21
N ASP A 127 -1.34 20.03 30.08
CA ASP A 127 -2.03 20.94 29.14
C ASP A 127 -1.52 20.81 27.69
N ALA A 128 -1.04 19.61 27.32
CA ALA A 128 -0.43 19.34 26.04
C ALA A 128 -1.37 18.50 25.14
N ARG A 129 -1.25 18.77 23.81
CA ARG A 129 -1.87 18.00 22.75
C ARG A 129 -0.79 17.31 21.94
N GLU A 130 -0.92 16.01 21.75
CA GLU A 130 0.01 15.19 20.97
C GLU A 130 -0.72 14.41 19.89
N VAL A 131 -0.10 14.28 18.73
CA VAL A 131 -0.63 13.49 17.61
C VAL A 131 0.26 12.28 17.43
N ILE A 132 -0.32 11.10 17.53
CA ILE A 132 0.39 9.82 17.44
C ILE A 132 -0.09 9.04 16.24
N SER A 133 0.85 8.61 15.40
CA SER A 133 0.60 7.66 14.33
C SER A 133 0.86 6.25 14.83
N LEU A 134 -0.16 5.38 14.76
CA LEU A 134 -0.01 3.94 14.86
C LEU A 134 0.13 3.40 13.44
N LEU A 135 1.34 2.95 13.07
CA LEU A 135 1.66 2.47 11.75
C LEU A 135 1.57 0.95 11.70
N GLN A 136 0.57 0.43 11.00
CA GLN A 136 0.35 -1.00 10.83
C GLN A 136 1.21 -1.52 9.67
N PRO A 137 2.17 -2.44 9.90
CA PRO A 137 2.91 -3.11 8.84
C PRO A 137 1.98 -3.81 7.83
N PRO A 138 2.46 -4.16 6.62
CA PRO A 138 1.62 -4.66 5.54
C PRO A 138 1.10 -6.10 5.76
N LEU A 139 0.43 -6.30 6.86
CA LEU A 139 -0.32 -7.49 7.25
C LEU A 139 -1.70 -7.09 7.80
N PRO A 140 -2.73 -7.91 7.61
CA PRO A 140 -4.04 -7.61 8.17
C PRO A 140 -4.01 -7.59 9.70
N ALA A 141 -4.76 -6.68 10.30
CA ALA A 141 -5.09 -6.67 11.71
C ALA A 141 -6.62 -6.70 11.81
N GLN A 142 -7.19 -7.89 12.04
CA GLN A 142 -8.65 -8.07 12.08
C GLN A 142 -9.15 -8.02 13.53
N GLY A 143 -9.90 -6.99 13.84
CA GLY A 143 -10.47 -6.80 15.17
C GLY A 143 -11.80 -6.07 15.13
N ASP A 144 -12.25 -5.62 16.28
CA ASP A 144 -13.48 -4.84 16.45
C ASP A 144 -13.39 -3.40 15.88
N GLY A 145 -12.25 -3.03 15.28
CA GLY A 145 -12.01 -1.68 14.75
C GLY A 145 -11.85 -0.64 15.86
N THR A 146 -11.43 -1.04 17.07
CA THR A 146 -11.22 -0.14 18.20
C THR A 146 -9.79 -0.22 18.72
N ILE A 147 -9.27 0.93 19.15
CA ILE A 147 -7.99 1.09 19.84
C ILE A 147 -8.30 1.09 21.35
N ARG A 148 -7.66 0.20 22.08
CA ARG A 148 -7.68 0.23 23.55
C ARG A 148 -6.78 1.34 24.06
N VAL A 149 -7.29 2.12 25.00
CA VAL A 149 -6.58 3.21 25.67
C VAL A 149 -6.29 2.82 27.12
N GLU A 150 -5.01 2.88 27.48
CA GLU A 150 -4.56 2.72 28.85
C GLU A 150 -3.89 4.03 29.30
N VAL A 151 -4.29 4.56 30.43
CA VAL A 151 -3.71 5.78 31.04
C VAL A 151 -3.02 5.41 32.33
N ASP A 152 -1.76 5.79 32.50
CA ASP A 152 -0.91 5.46 33.67
C ASP A 152 -0.91 3.96 34.01
N GLY A 153 -0.92 3.10 32.98
CA GLY A 153 -0.93 1.64 33.10
C GLY A 153 -2.29 1.03 33.47
N ARG A 154 -3.38 1.82 33.45
CA ARG A 154 -4.74 1.34 33.71
C ARG A 154 -5.55 1.36 32.42
N LYS A 155 -6.30 0.29 32.16
CA LYS A 155 -7.24 0.25 31.04
C LYS A 155 -8.43 1.17 31.37
N GLU A 156 -8.54 2.27 30.65
CA GLU A 156 -9.63 3.25 30.85
C GLU A 156 -10.79 3.02 29.86
N GLY A 157 -10.49 2.67 28.60
CA GLY A 157 -11.53 2.44 27.61
C GLY A 157 -11.01 2.13 26.22
N LYS A 158 -11.78 2.53 25.22
CA LYS A 158 -11.44 2.31 23.81
C LYS A 158 -12.00 3.40 22.92
N VAL A 159 -11.29 3.68 21.83
CA VAL A 159 -11.67 4.66 20.79
C VAL A 159 -11.83 3.93 19.47
N ARG A 160 -12.83 4.31 18.68
CA ARG A 160 -13.04 3.71 17.34
C ARG A 160 -11.98 4.20 16.37
N ALA A 161 -11.24 3.28 15.76
CA ALA A 161 -10.28 3.56 14.71
C ALA A 161 -10.97 3.48 13.33
N PRO A 162 -11.12 4.61 12.62
CA PRO A 162 -11.70 4.60 11.27
C PRO A 162 -10.80 3.82 10.31
N ASN A 163 -11.42 3.03 9.41
CA ASN A 163 -10.73 2.27 8.34
C ASN A 163 -9.64 1.28 8.77
N ALA A 164 -9.47 1.03 10.06
CA ALA A 164 -8.43 0.16 10.58
C ALA A 164 -8.47 -1.26 9.97
N ASN A 165 -9.66 -1.80 9.66
CA ASN A 165 -9.81 -3.12 9.02
C ASN A 165 -9.67 -3.10 7.48
N ASN A 166 -9.43 -1.95 6.88
CA ASN A 166 -9.37 -1.77 5.42
C ASN A 166 -7.95 -1.87 4.87
N HIS A 167 -6.93 -1.98 5.72
CA HIS A 167 -5.54 -2.10 5.33
C HIS A 167 -5.13 -3.56 5.16
N CYS A 168 -4.51 -3.91 4.04
CA CYS A 168 -3.99 -5.25 3.72
C CYS A 168 -4.97 -6.39 3.98
N ASN A 169 -6.29 -6.17 3.79
CA ASN A 169 -7.30 -7.20 3.93
C ASN A 169 -6.94 -8.43 3.08
N TYR A 170 -7.29 -9.65 3.53
CA TYR A 170 -6.98 -10.93 2.88
C TYR A 170 -7.29 -11.00 1.38
N ALA A 171 -8.18 -10.17 0.89
CA ALA A 171 -8.50 -10.07 -0.53
C ALA A 171 -7.38 -9.40 -1.38
N GLY A 172 -6.45 -8.65 -0.75
CA GLY A 172 -5.49 -7.81 -1.47
C GLY A 172 -4.19 -8.52 -1.89
N ARG A 173 -3.67 -9.45 -1.09
CA ARG A 173 -2.42 -10.18 -1.37
C ARG A 173 -2.68 -11.54 -2.02
N GLY A 174 -2.89 -11.60 -3.27
CA GLY A 174 -3.11 -12.88 -3.95
C GLY A 174 -3.52 -12.72 -5.42
N GLY A 175 -3.37 -11.51 -5.95
CA GLY A 175 -3.60 -11.23 -7.35
C GLY A 175 -4.54 -10.06 -7.66
N ASN A 176 -5.06 -9.35 -6.66
CA ASN A 176 -5.98 -8.23 -6.86
C ASN A 176 -5.50 -6.93 -6.21
N MET A 177 -4.18 -6.66 -6.26
CA MET A 177 -3.67 -5.35 -5.84
C MET A 177 -4.08 -4.30 -6.88
N VAL A 178 -4.65 -3.20 -6.41
CA VAL A 178 -5.05 -2.05 -7.21
C VAL A 178 -4.09 -0.90 -6.89
N ALA A 179 -3.57 -0.22 -7.90
CA ALA A 179 -2.77 0.97 -7.70
C ALA A 179 -3.59 2.04 -7.00
N THR A 180 -3.05 2.63 -5.95
CA THR A 180 -3.77 3.58 -5.10
C THR A 180 -3.10 4.94 -5.16
N VAL A 181 -3.88 5.98 -5.49
CA VAL A 181 -3.42 7.36 -5.56
C VAL A 181 -4.06 8.17 -4.43
N PHE A 182 -3.25 8.82 -3.63
CA PHE A 182 -3.68 9.69 -2.54
C PHE A 182 -3.81 11.13 -3.02
N VAL A 183 -4.99 11.72 -2.89
CA VAL A 183 -5.32 13.02 -3.47
C VAL A 183 -5.61 14.03 -2.36
N SER A 184 -4.94 15.17 -2.40
CA SER A 184 -5.19 16.26 -1.45
C SER A 184 -6.65 16.72 -1.47
N ARG A 185 -7.15 17.10 -0.30
CA ARG A 185 -8.52 17.59 -0.11
C ARG A 185 -8.83 18.87 -0.90
N SER A 186 -7.84 19.71 -1.16
CA SER A 186 -7.97 20.99 -1.87
C SER A 186 -8.26 20.83 -3.36
N LEU A 187 -7.89 19.68 -3.95
CA LEU A 187 -8.00 19.42 -5.37
C LEU A 187 -9.41 18.97 -5.78
N ASP A 188 -9.77 19.26 -7.04
CA ASP A 188 -10.92 18.64 -7.69
C ASP A 188 -10.66 17.12 -7.84
N PHE A 189 -11.23 16.36 -6.90
CA PHE A 189 -11.04 14.92 -6.80
C PHE A 189 -11.50 14.18 -8.07
N ASP A 190 -12.61 14.63 -8.67
CA ASP A 190 -13.15 13.99 -9.88
C ASP A 190 -12.24 14.26 -11.08
N ALA A 191 -11.68 15.46 -11.18
CA ALA A 191 -10.74 15.80 -12.25
C ALA A 191 -9.44 14.99 -12.12
N VAL A 192 -8.88 14.84 -10.90
CA VAL A 192 -7.69 14.00 -10.65
C VAL A 192 -7.99 12.53 -10.92
N THR A 193 -9.15 12.02 -10.48
CA THR A 193 -9.54 10.64 -10.72
C THR A 193 -9.59 10.32 -12.21
N ARG A 194 -10.10 11.23 -13.03
CA ARG A 194 -10.12 11.09 -14.50
C ARG A 194 -8.72 10.99 -15.13
N LEU A 195 -7.69 11.59 -14.52
CA LEU A 195 -6.31 11.42 -15.01
C LEU A 195 -5.86 9.95 -14.96
N PHE A 196 -6.30 9.21 -13.95
CA PHE A 196 -5.88 7.83 -13.72
C PHE A 196 -6.85 6.81 -14.32
N GLN A 197 -8.07 7.19 -14.67
CA GLN A 197 -9.00 6.35 -15.42
C GLN A 197 -8.51 6.23 -16.87
N ALA A 198 -8.40 5.00 -17.37
CA ALA A 198 -7.90 4.75 -18.71
C ALA A 198 -8.83 5.35 -19.78
N GLN A 199 -8.32 6.19 -20.66
CA GLN A 199 -8.99 6.43 -21.95
C GLN A 199 -8.86 5.17 -22.81
N GLY A 200 -9.97 4.54 -23.13
CA GLY A 200 -9.99 3.25 -23.84
C GLY A 200 -9.97 2.07 -22.88
N ASN A 201 -10.89 2.05 -21.98
CA ASN A 201 -10.91 1.09 -20.88
C ASN A 201 -11.39 -0.29 -21.34
N THR A 202 -10.55 -1.29 -21.15
CA THR A 202 -10.89 -2.72 -21.30
C THR A 202 -11.51 -3.32 -20.03
N GLY A 203 -11.62 -2.55 -18.94
CA GLY A 203 -12.23 -2.99 -17.67
C GLY A 203 -13.72 -3.32 -17.80
N SER A 204 -14.16 -4.33 -17.04
CA SER A 204 -15.59 -4.68 -16.93
C SER A 204 -16.36 -3.59 -16.20
N PHE A 205 -17.60 -3.33 -16.59
CA PHE A 205 -18.56 -2.45 -15.91
C PHE A 205 -18.20 -0.96 -15.81
N THR A 206 -17.24 -0.47 -16.58
CA THR A 206 -16.83 0.94 -16.56
C THR A 206 -17.74 1.84 -17.40
N ALA A 207 -17.71 3.17 -17.17
CA ALA A 207 -18.46 4.14 -17.94
C ALA A 207 -18.18 4.03 -19.46
N ALA A 208 -16.91 3.77 -19.82
CA ALA A 208 -16.50 3.57 -21.21
C ALA A 208 -17.19 2.40 -21.93
N LYS A 209 -17.80 1.47 -21.18
CA LYS A 209 -18.61 0.38 -21.76
C LYS A 209 -19.98 0.84 -22.27
N ALA A 210 -20.40 2.03 -21.93
CA ALA A 210 -21.60 2.65 -22.49
C ALA A 210 -21.32 3.52 -23.72
N VAL A 211 -20.10 3.46 -24.29
CA VAL A 211 -19.67 4.20 -25.48
C VAL A 211 -19.81 3.32 -26.73
N GLY A 212 -20.29 3.91 -27.80
CA GLY A 212 -20.51 3.21 -29.07
C GLY A 212 -21.87 2.53 -29.19
N ALA A 213 -22.01 1.65 -30.18
CA ALA A 213 -23.22 0.85 -30.38
C ALA A 213 -23.33 -0.26 -29.33
N PRO A 214 -24.56 -0.74 -29.03
CA PRO A 214 -24.73 -1.80 -28.03
C PRO A 214 -24.02 -3.07 -28.46
N ASP A 215 -23.24 -3.64 -27.51
CA ASP A 215 -22.44 -4.86 -27.72
C ASP A 215 -22.71 -5.96 -26.67
N ALA A 216 -23.66 -5.74 -25.75
CA ALA A 216 -24.10 -6.75 -24.82
C ALA A 216 -24.93 -7.84 -25.53
N THR A 217 -24.45 -9.07 -25.48
CA THR A 217 -25.05 -10.20 -26.21
C THR A 217 -26.12 -10.98 -25.45
N GLY A 218 -26.46 -10.57 -24.20
CA GLY A 218 -27.41 -11.27 -23.35
C GLY A 218 -27.99 -10.43 -22.25
N GLY A 219 -29.00 -10.97 -21.55
CA GLY A 219 -29.57 -10.34 -20.34
C GLY A 219 -28.74 -10.64 -19.10
N GLY A 220 -28.97 -9.84 -18.03
CA GLY A 220 -28.30 -9.99 -16.73
C GLY A 220 -27.00 -9.19 -16.62
N TYR A 221 -26.07 -9.69 -15.80
CA TYR A 221 -24.77 -9.02 -15.59
C TYR A 221 -23.84 -9.23 -16.78
N GLN A 222 -23.65 -8.19 -17.57
CA GLN A 222 -22.75 -8.19 -18.73
C GLN A 222 -21.53 -7.30 -18.45
N ALA A 223 -20.35 -7.85 -18.64
CA ALA A 223 -19.08 -7.16 -18.36
C ALA A 223 -18.81 -5.94 -19.27
N ASN A 224 -19.47 -5.88 -20.41
CA ASN A 224 -19.42 -4.81 -21.40
C ASN A 224 -20.52 -3.74 -21.23
N CYS A 225 -21.20 -3.71 -20.08
CA CYS A 225 -22.10 -2.63 -19.70
C CYS A 225 -21.52 -1.79 -18.57
N TRP A 226 -21.88 -0.51 -18.47
CA TRP A 226 -21.62 0.27 -17.27
C TRP A 226 -22.53 -0.14 -16.13
N MET A 227 -21.95 -0.30 -14.93
CA MET A 227 -22.66 -0.48 -13.67
C MET A 227 -22.00 0.34 -12.57
N PRO A 228 -22.77 1.05 -11.72
CA PRO A 228 -22.22 1.78 -10.60
C PRO A 228 -21.73 0.82 -9.49
N ASN A 229 -20.86 1.33 -8.61
CA ASN A 229 -20.28 0.56 -7.51
C ASN A 229 -21.33 0.09 -6.49
N ASN A 230 -21.41 -1.20 -6.24
CA ASN A 230 -22.37 -1.84 -5.33
C ASN A 230 -22.15 -1.50 -3.83
N GLY A 231 -20.99 -0.99 -3.44
CA GLY A 231 -20.68 -0.64 -2.05
C GLY A 231 -21.34 0.63 -1.53
N ARG A 232 -21.93 1.45 -2.41
CA ARG A 232 -22.52 2.76 -2.07
C ARG A 232 -24.05 2.72 -2.16
N ARG A 233 -24.71 2.33 -1.08
CA ARG A 233 -26.18 2.45 -0.95
C ARG A 233 -26.58 3.85 -0.50
N GLY A 234 -27.70 4.35 -1.01
CA GLY A 234 -28.24 5.67 -0.64
C GLY A 234 -27.52 6.85 -1.31
N VAL A 235 -26.70 6.60 -2.32
CA VAL A 235 -26.03 7.64 -3.11
C VAL A 235 -26.68 7.73 -4.49
N THR A 236 -26.86 8.94 -4.98
CA THR A 236 -27.34 9.19 -6.36
C THR A 236 -26.26 8.78 -7.35
N ASN A 237 -26.56 7.75 -8.17
CA ASN A 237 -25.69 7.31 -9.25
C ASN A 237 -26.00 8.05 -10.53
N TRP A 238 -24.99 8.39 -11.32
CA TRP A 238 -25.16 9.03 -12.60
C TRP A 238 -24.14 8.55 -13.63
N LEU A 239 -24.56 8.57 -14.91
CA LEU A 239 -23.75 8.34 -16.10
C LEU A 239 -23.92 9.53 -17.04
N GLU A 240 -22.82 10.12 -17.48
CA GLU A 240 -22.79 11.22 -18.42
C GLU A 240 -22.10 10.77 -19.70
N LEU A 241 -22.74 11.02 -20.83
CA LEU A 241 -22.37 10.53 -22.16
C LEU A 241 -22.18 11.72 -23.09
N GLU A 242 -21.01 11.84 -23.72
CA GLU A 242 -20.68 12.91 -24.65
C GLU A 242 -20.72 12.41 -26.10
N TYR A 243 -21.32 13.19 -27.00
CA TYR A 243 -21.47 12.87 -28.42
C TYR A 243 -20.47 13.66 -29.26
N ALA A 244 -20.03 13.08 -30.40
CA ALA A 244 -18.98 13.66 -31.24
C ALA A 244 -19.37 15.07 -31.72
N THR A 245 -20.58 15.23 -32.21
CA THR A 245 -21.09 16.51 -32.71
C THR A 245 -22.40 16.91 -32.00
N PRO A 246 -22.56 18.20 -31.59
CA PRO A 246 -23.84 18.67 -31.08
C PRO A 246 -24.89 18.58 -32.20
N GLN A 247 -26.12 18.06 -31.87
CA GLN A 247 -27.21 17.98 -32.81
C GLN A 247 -28.56 18.21 -32.14
N PRO A 248 -29.60 18.60 -32.91
CA PRO A 248 -30.99 18.58 -32.43
C PRO A 248 -31.39 17.12 -32.15
N VAL A 249 -32.00 16.86 -30.98
CA VAL A 249 -32.43 15.51 -30.58
C VAL A 249 -33.96 15.48 -30.47
N SER A 250 -34.62 14.55 -31.17
CA SER A 250 -36.03 14.27 -31.10
C SER A 250 -36.39 12.93 -30.49
N HIS A 251 -35.42 12.01 -30.46
CA HIS A 251 -35.59 10.67 -29.90
C HIS A 251 -34.31 10.22 -29.18
N LEU A 252 -34.48 9.47 -28.08
CA LEU A 252 -33.39 8.90 -27.30
C LEU A 252 -33.72 7.45 -26.95
N ALA A 253 -32.72 6.54 -27.06
CA ALA A 253 -32.87 5.15 -26.70
C ALA A 253 -31.71 4.71 -25.76
N ILE A 254 -32.04 4.12 -24.59
CA ILE A 254 -31.11 3.57 -23.62
C ILE A 254 -31.16 2.05 -23.74
N TYR A 255 -30.02 1.45 -24.08
CA TYR A 255 -29.81 0.01 -24.13
C TYR A 255 -29.27 -0.48 -22.81
N GLN A 256 -29.93 -1.49 -22.21
CA GLN A 256 -29.59 -2.02 -20.89
C GLN A 256 -29.57 -3.55 -20.93
N SER A 257 -28.58 -4.17 -20.27
CA SER A 257 -28.53 -5.64 -20.17
C SER A 257 -29.49 -6.21 -19.12
N GLN A 258 -30.05 -5.35 -18.26
CA GLN A 258 -31.07 -5.69 -17.26
C GLN A 258 -32.41 -4.99 -17.57
N ALA A 259 -33.38 -5.17 -16.67
CA ALA A 259 -34.65 -4.47 -16.78
C ALA A 259 -34.49 -2.94 -16.73
N ALA A 260 -35.28 -2.20 -17.47
CA ALA A 260 -35.25 -0.74 -17.50
C ALA A 260 -35.49 -0.16 -16.10
N VAL A 261 -34.65 0.77 -15.68
CA VAL A 261 -34.85 1.52 -14.43
C VAL A 261 -35.74 2.72 -14.72
N LEU A 262 -36.87 2.79 -14.02
CA LEU A 262 -37.88 3.86 -14.24
C LEU A 262 -37.67 5.07 -13.31
N ASP A 263 -36.89 4.88 -12.23
CA ASP A 263 -36.67 5.94 -11.26
C ASP A 263 -35.36 6.66 -11.52
N GLY A 264 -35.50 7.83 -12.11
CA GLY A 264 -34.36 8.67 -12.46
C GLY A 264 -34.75 9.79 -13.42
N THR A 265 -33.76 10.57 -13.81
CA THR A 265 -33.90 11.73 -14.68
C THR A 265 -32.81 11.69 -15.76
N ILE A 266 -33.20 11.98 -17.00
CA ILE A 266 -32.31 12.20 -18.14
C ILE A 266 -32.19 13.71 -18.35
N THR A 267 -30.99 14.24 -18.31
CA THR A 267 -30.74 15.66 -18.59
C THR A 267 -29.96 15.79 -19.89
N LEU A 268 -30.49 16.57 -20.81
CA LEU A 268 -29.87 16.91 -22.09
C LEU A 268 -29.14 18.25 -21.95
N GLN A 269 -27.86 18.28 -22.32
CA GLN A 269 -27.00 19.45 -22.12
C GLN A 269 -26.34 19.90 -23.42
N GLY A 270 -26.16 21.21 -23.56
CA GLY A 270 -25.39 21.81 -24.65
C GLY A 270 -23.86 21.76 -24.44
N ALA A 271 -23.10 22.24 -25.43
CA ALA A 271 -21.64 22.23 -25.39
C ALA A 271 -21.03 23.02 -24.21
N ALA A 272 -21.73 24.02 -23.68
CA ALA A 272 -21.33 24.81 -22.51
C ALA A 272 -21.75 24.19 -21.17
N GLY A 273 -22.28 22.95 -21.16
CA GLY A 273 -22.82 22.30 -19.97
C GLY A 273 -24.18 22.84 -19.50
N THR A 274 -24.82 23.70 -20.28
CA THR A 274 -26.15 24.25 -19.98
C THR A 274 -27.23 23.19 -20.13
N ASN A 275 -28.11 23.07 -19.14
CA ASN A 275 -29.26 22.16 -19.20
C ASN A 275 -30.28 22.68 -20.23
N LEU A 276 -30.57 21.89 -21.26
CA LEU A 276 -31.47 22.21 -22.34
C LEU A 276 -32.86 21.58 -22.10
N ALA A 277 -32.91 20.36 -21.58
CA ALA A 277 -34.12 19.64 -21.24
C ALA A 277 -33.89 18.61 -20.13
N SER A 278 -34.97 18.27 -19.43
CA SER A 278 -34.98 17.23 -18.40
C SER A 278 -36.19 16.32 -18.58
N ILE A 279 -35.99 15.00 -18.60
CA ILE A 279 -36.98 13.96 -18.89
C ILE A 279 -36.97 12.96 -17.74
N ALA A 280 -38.13 12.62 -17.20
CA ALA A 280 -38.24 11.56 -16.21
C ALA A 280 -38.10 10.18 -16.90
N MET A 281 -37.27 9.29 -16.33
CA MET A 281 -37.09 7.94 -16.89
C MET A 281 -38.37 7.10 -16.90
N SER A 282 -39.33 7.42 -16.02
CA SER A 282 -40.66 6.78 -15.98
C SER A 282 -41.53 7.01 -17.21
N THR A 283 -41.22 8.02 -18.05
CA THR A 283 -41.98 8.32 -19.26
C THR A 283 -41.54 7.50 -20.49
N GLY A 284 -40.44 6.78 -20.39
CA GLY A 284 -39.90 5.94 -21.46
C GLY A 284 -40.74 4.70 -21.71
N ARG A 285 -40.87 4.32 -22.99
CA ARG A 285 -41.43 3.02 -23.40
C ARG A 285 -40.34 1.97 -23.33
N SER A 286 -40.55 0.91 -22.54
CA SER A 286 -39.59 -0.19 -22.43
C SER A 286 -40.01 -1.35 -23.30
N THR A 287 -39.12 -1.79 -24.16
CA THR A 287 -39.18 -3.06 -24.89
C THR A 287 -38.18 -4.04 -24.27
N SER A 288 -38.60 -5.27 -24.05
CA SER A 288 -37.71 -6.33 -23.55
C SER A 288 -37.38 -7.31 -24.66
N PRO A 289 -36.31 -7.08 -25.46
CA PRO A 289 -35.79 -8.11 -26.33
C PRO A 289 -35.18 -9.23 -25.50
N ALA A 290 -35.00 -10.41 -26.10
CA ALA A 290 -34.44 -11.60 -25.43
C ALA A 290 -33.04 -11.37 -24.80
N ALA A 291 -32.36 -10.29 -25.16
CA ALA A 291 -30.97 -9.94 -24.74
C ALA A 291 -30.88 -8.75 -23.80
N GLY A 292 -31.99 -8.26 -23.21
CA GLY A 292 -31.96 -7.09 -22.31
C GLY A 292 -33.19 -6.22 -22.45
N SER A 293 -33.11 -4.92 -22.13
CA SER A 293 -34.18 -3.96 -22.32
C SER A 293 -33.70 -2.75 -23.10
N VAL A 294 -34.57 -2.20 -23.95
CA VAL A 294 -34.37 -0.89 -24.59
C VAL A 294 -35.47 0.03 -24.08
N GLN A 295 -35.08 1.20 -23.59
CA GLN A 295 -35.98 2.23 -23.09
C GLN A 295 -35.94 3.44 -24.02
N GLU A 296 -37.05 3.72 -24.69
CA GLU A 296 -37.16 4.73 -25.71
C GLU A 296 -37.95 5.95 -25.24
N PHE A 297 -37.52 7.14 -25.66
CA PHE A 297 -38.10 8.44 -25.30
C PHE A 297 -38.31 9.28 -26.56
N ASP A 298 -39.55 9.57 -26.89
CA ASP A 298 -39.91 10.53 -27.92
C ASP A 298 -40.07 11.91 -27.29
N LEU A 299 -39.32 12.89 -27.77
CA LEU A 299 -39.41 14.27 -27.26
C LEU A 299 -40.55 15.05 -27.95
N PRO A 300 -41.38 15.79 -27.18
CA PRO A 300 -42.49 16.57 -27.73
C PRO A 300 -42.04 17.60 -28.77
N SER A 301 -40.85 18.11 -28.63
CA SER A 301 -40.17 18.99 -29.59
C SER A 301 -38.66 18.69 -29.60
N PRO A 302 -38.00 18.83 -30.77
CA PRO A 302 -36.57 18.63 -30.85
C PRO A 302 -35.79 19.58 -29.93
N VAL A 303 -34.92 19.05 -29.07
CA VAL A 303 -34.02 19.82 -28.18
C VAL A 303 -32.78 20.20 -28.98
N PRO A 304 -32.47 21.50 -29.17
CA PRO A 304 -31.42 21.93 -30.07
C PRO A 304 -30.02 21.71 -29.47
N ALA A 305 -29.02 21.40 -30.33
CA ALA A 305 -27.60 21.40 -30.01
C ALA A 305 -27.22 20.59 -28.78
N VAL A 306 -27.79 19.39 -28.58
CA VAL A 306 -27.42 18.47 -27.50
C VAL A 306 -26.00 17.91 -27.75
N LYS A 307 -25.10 18.13 -26.81
CA LYS A 307 -23.74 17.61 -26.81
C LYS A 307 -23.56 16.51 -25.77
N THR A 308 -24.28 16.57 -24.65
CA THR A 308 -24.13 15.64 -23.54
C THR A 308 -25.50 15.15 -23.05
N VAL A 309 -25.59 13.87 -22.73
CA VAL A 309 -26.75 13.24 -22.08
C VAL A 309 -26.29 12.71 -20.72
N ARG A 310 -26.97 13.15 -19.65
CA ARG A 310 -26.70 12.69 -18.30
C ARG A 310 -27.88 11.90 -17.75
N LEU A 311 -27.65 10.65 -17.43
CA LEU A 311 -28.59 9.76 -16.74
C LEU A 311 -28.34 9.89 -15.24
N THR A 312 -29.36 10.24 -14.46
CA THR A 312 -29.28 10.36 -13.00
C THR A 312 -30.32 9.45 -12.36
N TYR A 313 -29.91 8.50 -11.57
CA TYR A 313 -30.75 7.49 -10.93
C TYR A 313 -31.13 7.90 -9.51
N GLY A 314 -32.31 7.55 -9.03
CA GLY A 314 -32.75 7.83 -7.67
C GLY A 314 -31.83 7.19 -6.62
N SER A 315 -31.67 7.84 -5.47
CA SER A 315 -30.76 7.36 -4.41
C SER A 315 -31.16 6.02 -3.79
N HIS A 316 -32.40 5.61 -3.96
CA HIS A 316 -32.93 4.31 -3.51
C HIS A 316 -32.83 3.21 -4.57
N VAL A 317 -32.49 3.54 -5.82
CA VAL A 317 -32.25 2.55 -6.86
C VAL A 317 -31.00 1.73 -6.48
N LEU A 318 -31.17 0.42 -6.45
CA LEU A 318 -30.06 -0.47 -6.09
C LEU A 318 -29.00 -0.46 -7.21
N PRO A 319 -27.73 -0.22 -6.90
CA PRO A 319 -26.67 -0.10 -7.91
C PRO A 319 -26.60 -1.31 -8.87
N TYR A 320 -26.83 -2.51 -8.37
CA TYR A 320 -26.84 -3.73 -9.18
C TYR A 320 -28.02 -3.85 -10.16
N ALA A 321 -29.05 -3.01 -10.04
CA ALA A 321 -30.16 -2.94 -10.99
C ALA A 321 -29.86 -2.04 -12.19
N ILE A 322 -28.80 -1.23 -12.10
CA ILE A 322 -28.38 -0.31 -13.16
C ILE A 322 -27.35 -1.00 -14.03
N SER A 323 -27.60 -1.11 -15.34
CA SER A 323 -26.69 -1.70 -16.30
C SER A 323 -26.91 -1.09 -17.69
N VAL A 324 -26.08 -0.12 -18.06
CA VAL A 324 -26.19 0.60 -19.34
C VAL A 324 -25.14 0.11 -20.32
N ASP A 325 -25.59 -0.37 -21.47
CA ASP A 325 -24.76 -0.85 -22.58
C ASP A 325 -24.45 0.27 -23.59
N ALA A 326 -25.48 1.00 -24.02
CA ALA A 326 -25.32 2.10 -24.96
C ALA A 326 -26.46 3.12 -24.83
N VAL A 327 -26.22 4.35 -25.27
CA VAL A 327 -27.27 5.36 -25.42
C VAL A 327 -27.20 6.01 -26.79
N GLN A 328 -28.31 5.93 -27.54
CA GLN A 328 -28.45 6.52 -28.86
C GLN A 328 -29.26 7.81 -28.78
N ILE A 329 -28.82 8.85 -29.45
CA ILE A 329 -29.59 10.04 -29.73
C ILE A 329 -29.89 10.10 -31.22
N THR A 330 -31.12 10.51 -31.55
CA THR A 330 -31.60 10.63 -32.96
C THR A 330 -32.25 11.97 -33.16
N GLY A 331 -31.97 12.62 -34.29
CA GLY A 331 -32.52 13.88 -34.69
C GLY A 331 -32.41 14.13 -36.18
N ALA A 332 -32.61 15.37 -36.62
CA ALA A 332 -32.52 15.75 -38.04
C ALA A 332 -31.13 15.47 -38.67
N GLY A 333 -30.06 15.38 -37.86
CA GLY A 333 -28.71 15.03 -38.29
C GLY A 333 -28.42 13.54 -38.34
N GLY A 334 -29.43 12.67 -38.13
CA GLY A 334 -29.26 11.23 -38.04
C GLY A 334 -29.10 10.72 -36.61
N SER A 335 -28.68 9.46 -36.48
CA SER A 335 -28.43 8.82 -35.16
C SER A 335 -26.94 8.87 -34.80
N GLN A 336 -26.63 9.15 -33.51
CA GLN A 336 -25.31 9.11 -32.96
C GLN A 336 -25.28 8.24 -31.71
N TRP A 337 -24.14 7.55 -31.50
CA TRP A 337 -23.76 6.89 -30.28
C TRP A 337 -22.80 7.77 -29.48
N ALA A 338 -22.75 7.58 -28.18
CA ALA A 338 -21.79 8.28 -27.34
C ALA A 338 -20.34 8.03 -27.80
N ALA A 339 -19.52 9.08 -27.79
CA ALA A 339 -18.11 9.05 -28.14
C ALA A 339 -17.21 9.00 -26.88
N ASP A 340 -17.71 9.51 -25.75
CA ASP A 340 -17.04 9.45 -24.43
C ASP A 340 -18.09 9.31 -23.33
N ALA A 341 -17.69 8.79 -22.17
CA ALA A 341 -18.57 8.59 -21.03
C ALA A 341 -17.86 8.79 -19.69
N ARG A 342 -18.61 9.35 -18.72
CA ARG A 342 -18.18 9.58 -17.34
C ARG A 342 -19.26 9.10 -16.40
N ALA A 343 -18.89 8.64 -15.19
CA ALA A 343 -19.86 8.16 -14.21
C ALA A 343 -19.53 8.60 -12.79
N SER A 344 -20.54 8.56 -11.91
CA SER A 344 -20.36 8.76 -10.47
C SER A 344 -19.47 7.72 -9.82
N SER A 345 -19.52 6.49 -10.31
CA SER A 345 -18.72 5.35 -9.87
C SER A 345 -18.86 4.21 -10.86
N ASP A 346 -17.91 3.30 -10.86
CA ASP A 346 -17.89 2.08 -11.65
C ASP A 346 -17.81 0.84 -10.74
N ASN A 347 -18.45 -0.26 -11.13
CA ASN A 347 -18.36 -1.53 -10.41
C ASN A 347 -17.05 -2.29 -10.70
N SER A 348 -16.17 -1.73 -11.49
CA SER A 348 -14.85 -2.29 -11.80
C SER A 348 -13.98 -2.52 -10.55
N ALA A 349 -14.16 -1.68 -9.51
CA ALA A 349 -13.39 -1.73 -8.26
C ALA A 349 -14.04 -2.55 -7.14
N ALA A 350 -15.31 -2.95 -7.26
CA ALA A 350 -16.05 -3.62 -6.19
C ALA A 350 -16.33 -5.09 -6.51
N GLY A 351 -15.29 -5.93 -6.49
CA GLY A 351 -15.43 -7.29 -6.00
C GLY A 351 -16.45 -8.22 -6.64
N MET A 352 -16.77 -8.11 -7.93
CA MET A 352 -17.26 -9.26 -8.64
C MET A 352 -16.04 -10.07 -9.11
N ARG A 353 -15.65 -11.05 -8.26
CA ARG A 353 -14.58 -12.01 -8.54
C ARG A 353 -14.95 -12.84 -9.79
N VAL A 354 -14.72 -12.30 -10.96
CA VAL A 354 -14.50 -13.13 -12.13
C VAL A 354 -13.13 -13.76 -11.90
N ARG A 355 -13.10 -15.03 -11.51
CA ARG A 355 -11.91 -15.87 -11.48
C ARG A 355 -11.40 -16.07 -12.92
N THR A 356 -10.86 -15.04 -13.52
CA THR A 356 -9.97 -15.15 -14.66
C THR A 356 -8.56 -14.97 -14.10
N GLY A 357 -7.78 -16.03 -14.13
CA GLY A 357 -6.41 -16.04 -13.65
C GLY A 357 -5.60 -14.92 -14.33
N GLY A 358 -5.10 -14.01 -13.52
CA GLY A 358 -4.29 -12.87 -13.90
C GLY A 358 -5.02 -11.57 -13.66
N ALA A 359 -4.81 -10.96 -12.46
CA ALA A 359 -5.17 -9.55 -12.24
C ALA A 359 -4.41 -8.71 -13.29
N THR A 360 -5.14 -8.00 -14.12
CA THR A 360 -4.54 -6.95 -14.95
C THR A 360 -4.18 -5.80 -14.00
N PRO A 361 -2.90 -5.38 -13.91
CA PRO A 361 -2.48 -4.27 -13.05
C PRO A 361 -2.88 -2.89 -13.64
N ASP A 362 -4.00 -2.81 -14.31
CA ASP A 362 -4.43 -1.61 -15.05
C ASP A 362 -5.43 -0.75 -14.29
N GLU A 363 -5.92 -1.22 -13.14
CA GLU A 363 -6.88 -0.52 -12.34
C GLU A 363 -6.18 0.42 -11.34
N VAL A 364 -6.60 1.69 -11.33
CA VAL A 364 -6.11 2.72 -10.39
C VAL A 364 -7.29 3.27 -9.61
N GLN A 365 -7.24 3.19 -8.29
CA GLN A 365 -8.19 3.88 -7.41
C GLN A 365 -7.60 5.17 -6.87
N CYS A 366 -8.43 6.18 -6.66
CA CYS A 366 -8.06 7.40 -5.97
C CYS A 366 -8.72 7.45 -4.60
N LEU A 367 -7.97 7.84 -3.57
CA LEU A 367 -8.46 8.06 -2.22
C LEU A 367 -8.25 9.53 -1.87
N ARG A 368 -9.32 10.18 -1.40
CA ARG A 368 -9.26 11.58 -0.99
C ARG A 368 -8.76 11.71 0.43
N ALA A 369 -7.87 12.68 0.67
CA ALA A 369 -7.47 13.07 2.01
C ALA A 369 -8.65 13.69 2.78
N GLU A 370 -8.84 13.28 4.03
CA GLU A 370 -9.89 13.83 4.92
C GLU A 370 -9.41 15.08 5.67
N SER A 371 -8.10 15.21 5.88
CA SER A 371 -7.46 16.34 6.56
C SER A 371 -6.68 17.24 5.60
N SER A 372 -6.34 18.45 6.08
CA SER A 372 -5.43 19.37 5.37
C SER A 372 -4.00 18.83 5.35
N VAL A 373 -3.20 19.26 4.37
CA VAL A 373 -1.80 18.79 4.21
C VAL A 373 -0.92 19.14 5.42
N ALA A 374 -1.22 20.23 6.12
CA ALA A 374 -0.52 20.61 7.36
C ALA A 374 -0.68 19.57 8.49
N GLU A 375 -1.72 18.75 8.42
CA GLU A 375 -2.02 17.71 9.41
C GLU A 375 -1.63 16.30 8.94
N TRP A 376 -0.99 16.16 7.77
CA TRP A 376 -0.58 14.86 7.27
C TRP A 376 0.55 14.26 8.12
N SER A 377 0.84 12.98 7.88
CA SER A 377 1.86 12.25 8.62
C SER A 377 3.26 12.83 8.40
N GLU A 378 4.02 12.92 9.49
CA GLU A 378 5.45 13.28 9.46
C GLU A 378 6.35 12.08 9.19
N ASN A 379 5.79 10.88 9.09
CA ASN A 379 6.50 9.66 8.74
C ASN A 379 6.13 9.20 7.32
N TRP A 380 7.13 9.03 6.45
CA TRP A 380 6.93 8.63 5.07
C TRP A 380 6.25 7.26 4.92
N LEU A 381 6.35 6.39 5.93
CA LEU A 381 5.69 5.08 5.94
C LEU A 381 4.17 5.19 5.75
N ALA A 382 3.55 6.25 6.23
CA ALA A 382 2.12 6.50 6.05
C ALA A 382 1.72 6.70 4.58
N TYR A 383 2.67 7.11 3.73
CA TYR A 383 2.46 7.26 2.28
C TYR A 383 2.82 6.00 1.50
N SER A 384 3.48 5.03 2.13
CA SER A 384 3.96 3.81 1.47
C SER A 384 2.87 2.91 0.85
N PRO A 385 1.57 2.97 1.26
CA PRO A 385 0.49 2.25 0.60
C PRO A 385 0.06 2.82 -0.74
N PHE A 386 0.53 4.02 -1.09
CA PHE A 386 0.14 4.73 -2.30
C PHE A 386 1.24 4.66 -3.37
N GLU A 387 0.84 4.53 -4.62
CA GLU A 387 1.76 4.63 -5.77
C GLU A 387 2.00 6.07 -6.18
N ALA A 388 1.07 6.98 -5.85
CA ALA A 388 1.25 8.41 -6.06
C ALA A 388 0.52 9.24 -4.98
N VAL A 389 1.08 10.40 -4.68
CA VAL A 389 0.47 11.46 -3.86
C VAL A 389 0.31 12.70 -4.74
N VAL A 390 -0.92 13.22 -4.86
CA VAL A 390 -1.25 14.36 -5.70
C VAL A 390 -1.65 15.55 -4.83
N LEU A 391 -0.96 16.67 -5.01
CA LEU A 391 -1.19 17.92 -4.28
C LEU A 391 -0.87 19.12 -5.19
N ASN A 392 -1.33 20.31 -4.82
CA ASN A 392 -0.98 21.54 -5.52
C ASN A 392 0.15 22.30 -4.82
N GLN A 393 0.59 23.40 -5.42
CA GLN A 393 1.66 24.22 -4.87
C GLN A 393 1.29 24.86 -3.51
N GLU A 394 0.02 25.26 -3.33
CA GLU A 394 -0.48 25.86 -2.08
C GLU A 394 -0.50 24.84 -0.94
N ASP A 395 -0.94 23.60 -1.23
CA ASP A 395 -0.89 22.48 -0.29
C ASP A 395 0.53 22.27 0.22
N LEU A 396 1.49 22.19 -0.71
CA LEU A 396 2.88 21.98 -0.33
C LEU A 396 3.48 23.16 0.45
N ALA A 397 3.04 24.38 0.15
CA ALA A 397 3.45 25.57 0.90
C ALA A 397 2.86 25.56 2.33
N SER A 398 1.65 25.06 2.52
CA SER A 398 0.98 24.91 3.83
C SER A 398 1.51 23.75 4.67
N ALA A 399 2.18 22.77 4.05
CA ALA A 399 2.75 21.60 4.71
C ALA A 399 3.83 22.01 5.73
N THR A 400 3.86 21.34 6.88
CA THR A 400 4.94 21.52 7.85
C THR A 400 6.28 21.07 7.26
N PRO A 401 7.42 21.54 7.76
CA PRO A 401 8.73 21.06 7.32
C PRO A 401 8.88 19.53 7.46
N ALA A 402 8.31 18.93 8.50
CA ALA A 402 8.35 17.50 8.73
C ALA A 402 7.50 16.71 7.70
N VAL A 403 6.30 17.18 7.36
CA VAL A 403 5.48 16.60 6.29
C VAL A 403 6.18 16.69 4.93
N ARG A 404 6.81 17.86 4.63
CA ARG A 404 7.61 18.01 3.39
C ARG A 404 8.79 17.05 3.35
N ALA A 405 9.47 16.82 4.47
CA ALA A 405 10.55 15.84 4.58
C ALA A 405 10.02 14.40 4.38
N ALA A 406 8.86 14.07 4.95
CA ALA A 406 8.24 12.77 4.76
C ALA A 406 7.82 12.49 3.30
N LEU A 407 7.30 13.51 2.59
CA LEU A 407 7.00 13.40 1.16
C LEU A 407 8.29 13.29 0.30
N ASP A 408 9.37 13.95 0.75
CA ASP A 408 10.69 13.82 0.16
C ASP A 408 11.21 12.37 0.30
N ASP A 409 11.16 11.82 1.51
CA ASP A 409 11.54 10.45 1.81
C ASP A 409 10.71 9.43 1.04
N TYR A 410 9.38 9.65 0.95
CA TYR A 410 8.48 8.83 0.17
C TYR A 410 8.89 8.79 -1.31
N SER A 411 9.22 9.96 -1.91
CA SER A 411 9.66 10.00 -3.29
C SER A 411 11.02 9.30 -3.49
N GLN A 412 11.96 9.43 -2.54
CA GLN A 412 13.24 8.72 -2.58
C GLN A 412 13.08 7.20 -2.47
N ALA A 413 12.14 6.74 -1.62
CA ALA A 413 11.86 5.33 -1.42
C ALA A 413 11.10 4.65 -2.58
N GLY A 414 10.72 5.40 -3.64
CA GLY A 414 10.13 4.85 -4.85
C GLY A 414 8.68 5.26 -5.12
N GLY A 415 8.11 6.17 -4.33
CA GLY A 415 6.78 6.74 -4.57
C GLY A 415 6.79 7.83 -5.64
N ASN A 416 5.61 8.20 -6.14
CA ASN A 416 5.46 9.31 -7.06
C ASN A 416 4.77 10.49 -6.37
N VAL A 417 5.34 11.68 -6.47
CA VAL A 417 4.70 12.92 -6.03
C VAL A 417 4.27 13.71 -7.26
N VAL A 418 3.02 14.14 -7.32
CA VAL A 418 2.45 14.92 -8.41
C VAL A 418 2.10 16.31 -7.89
N LEU A 419 2.76 17.32 -8.41
CA LEU A 419 2.56 18.71 -8.06
C LEU A 419 1.84 19.44 -9.19
N LEU A 420 0.72 20.06 -8.87
CA LEU A 420 -0.04 20.90 -9.79
C LEU A 420 0.19 22.39 -9.46
N GLY A 421 0.23 23.24 -10.47
CA GLY A 421 0.45 24.69 -10.32
C GLY A 421 1.92 25.09 -10.30
N THR A 422 2.89 24.19 -10.49
CA THR A 422 4.32 24.49 -10.58
C THR A 422 5.03 23.56 -11.56
N SER A 423 6.05 24.06 -12.23
CA SER A 423 6.99 23.24 -13.04
C SER A 423 8.38 23.14 -12.42
N GLU A 424 8.53 23.60 -11.17
CA GLU A 424 9.79 23.61 -10.46
C GLU A 424 9.82 22.55 -9.36
N MET A 425 11.03 22.07 -9.07
CA MET A 425 11.27 21.19 -7.92
C MET A 425 11.18 22.00 -6.63
N PRO A 426 10.40 21.56 -5.63
CA PRO A 426 10.35 22.22 -4.33
C PRO A 426 11.72 22.23 -3.64
N ALA A 427 12.18 23.38 -3.15
CA ALA A 427 13.37 23.43 -2.32
C ALA A 427 13.07 22.88 -0.90
N PRO A 428 13.96 22.09 -0.27
CA PRO A 428 15.35 21.78 -0.66
C PRO A 428 15.49 20.43 -1.42
N TRP A 429 14.46 19.94 -2.09
CA TRP A 429 14.50 18.65 -2.78
C TRP A 429 15.50 18.68 -3.95
N HIS A 430 16.24 17.59 -4.15
CA HIS A 430 17.17 17.42 -5.24
C HIS A 430 16.74 16.31 -6.18
N ALA A 431 16.92 16.54 -7.48
CA ALA A 431 16.63 15.58 -8.53
C ALA A 431 17.94 15.02 -9.11
N THR A 432 17.95 13.72 -9.39
CA THR A 432 19.06 13.06 -10.07
C THR A 432 19.02 13.26 -11.58
N GLU A 433 17.81 13.32 -12.15
CA GLU A 433 17.58 13.57 -13.57
C GLU A 433 16.34 14.45 -13.75
N LYS A 434 16.35 15.25 -14.84
CA LYS A 434 15.24 16.10 -15.25
C LYS A 434 14.83 15.76 -16.67
N LYS A 435 13.53 15.55 -16.90
CA LYS A 435 12.96 15.30 -18.21
C LYS A 435 11.80 16.26 -18.46
N ASN A 436 11.91 17.08 -19.50
CA ASN A 436 10.81 17.97 -19.85
C ASN A 436 9.64 17.20 -20.46
N LEU A 437 8.45 17.52 -19.99
CA LEU A 437 7.17 17.08 -20.51
C LEU A 437 6.44 18.28 -21.11
N GLN A 438 5.41 18.03 -21.89
CA GLN A 438 4.54 19.13 -22.32
C GLN A 438 3.79 19.69 -21.11
N ARG A 439 3.96 20.99 -20.82
CA ARG A 439 3.40 21.70 -19.65
C ARG A 439 3.84 21.14 -18.30
N GLY A 440 5.06 20.61 -18.21
CA GLY A 440 5.57 20.13 -16.94
C GLY A 440 6.95 19.48 -17.03
N VAL A 441 7.40 18.95 -15.93
CA VAL A 441 8.71 18.32 -15.78
C VAL A 441 8.59 17.06 -14.94
N GLU A 442 9.23 15.99 -15.39
CA GLU A 442 9.47 14.78 -14.61
C GLU A 442 10.87 14.84 -14.01
N PHE A 443 10.95 14.75 -12.70
CA PHE A 443 12.20 14.67 -11.96
C PHE A 443 12.36 13.26 -11.40
N THR A 444 13.50 12.62 -11.64
CA THR A 444 13.87 11.37 -10.99
C THR A 444 14.51 11.67 -9.64
N LYS A 445 14.12 10.98 -8.60
CA LYS A 445 14.60 11.17 -7.24
C LYS A 445 14.72 9.84 -6.52
N GLY A 446 15.96 9.42 -6.21
CA GLY A 446 16.17 8.08 -5.66
C GLY A 446 15.59 7.00 -6.58
N PHE A 447 14.60 6.26 -6.06
CA PHE A 447 13.87 5.24 -6.80
C PHE A 447 12.50 5.70 -7.33
N GLY A 448 12.04 6.89 -6.96
CA GLY A 448 10.75 7.43 -7.35
C GLY A 448 10.85 8.66 -8.24
N ARG A 449 9.73 9.36 -8.38
CA ARG A 449 9.59 10.49 -9.30
C ARG A 449 8.77 11.62 -8.70
N VAL A 450 9.10 12.84 -9.14
CA VAL A 450 8.29 14.02 -8.90
C VAL A 450 7.84 14.56 -10.26
N PHE A 451 6.53 14.61 -10.46
CA PHE A 451 5.90 15.22 -11.63
C PHE A 451 5.40 16.60 -11.26
N ALA A 452 5.94 17.64 -11.86
CA ALA A 452 5.54 19.01 -11.63
C ALA A 452 4.92 19.59 -12.90
N PHE A 453 3.66 20.05 -12.82
CA PHE A 453 2.90 20.59 -13.93
C PHE A 453 2.52 22.04 -13.69
N ASP A 454 2.71 22.89 -14.70
CA ASP A 454 2.45 24.35 -14.66
C ASP A 454 0.97 24.73 -14.60
N THR A 455 0.09 23.77 -14.41
CA THR A 455 -1.36 23.93 -14.39
C THR A 455 -1.97 23.34 -13.14
N GLU A 456 -2.96 24.03 -12.57
CA GLU A 456 -3.79 23.51 -11.48
C GLU A 456 -4.94 22.64 -11.99
N ASN A 457 -5.30 22.80 -13.29
CA ASN A 457 -6.38 22.01 -13.88
C ASN A 457 -5.84 20.69 -14.46
N PRO A 458 -6.12 19.54 -13.83
CA PRO A 458 -5.69 18.23 -14.30
C PRO A 458 -6.16 17.93 -15.74
N GLY A 459 -7.34 18.40 -16.11
CA GLY A 459 -7.93 18.17 -17.44
C GLY A 459 -7.18 18.84 -18.60
N SER A 460 -6.24 19.78 -18.33
CA SER A 460 -5.42 20.46 -19.34
C SER A 460 -4.09 19.76 -19.64
N LEU A 461 -3.80 18.64 -18.96
CA LEU A 461 -2.57 17.87 -19.18
C LEU A 461 -2.62 17.15 -20.53
N SER A 462 -1.49 17.10 -21.22
CA SER A 462 -1.39 16.39 -22.48
C SER A 462 -1.53 14.88 -22.28
N SER A 463 -2.09 14.17 -23.27
CA SER A 463 -2.22 12.71 -23.24
C SER A 463 -0.89 11.99 -23.00
N VAL A 464 0.20 12.53 -23.51
CA VAL A 464 1.56 11.97 -23.32
C VAL A 464 2.00 12.10 -21.87
N ALA A 465 1.78 13.26 -21.22
CA ALA A 465 2.11 13.48 -19.83
C ALA A 465 1.26 12.59 -18.90
N VAL A 466 -0.04 12.48 -19.18
CA VAL A 466 -0.96 11.60 -18.45
C VAL A 466 -0.56 10.13 -18.59
N GLN A 467 -0.24 9.68 -19.82
CA GLN A 467 0.21 8.30 -20.04
C GLN A 467 1.51 8.02 -19.27
N ARG A 468 2.47 8.93 -19.31
CA ARG A 468 3.74 8.80 -18.59
C ARG A 468 3.53 8.70 -17.07
N LEU A 469 2.62 9.51 -16.52
CA LEU A 469 2.24 9.46 -15.10
C LEU A 469 1.60 8.11 -14.75
N ARG A 470 0.66 7.64 -15.56
CA ARG A 470 0.00 6.33 -15.37
C ARG A 470 1.00 5.18 -15.42
N ASP A 471 1.93 5.21 -16.38
CA ASP A 471 2.97 4.18 -16.50
C ASP A 471 3.87 4.17 -15.26
N SER A 472 4.22 5.35 -14.72
CA SER A 472 5.00 5.44 -13.48
C SER A 472 4.27 4.84 -12.29
N VAL A 473 2.98 5.16 -12.12
CA VAL A 473 2.12 4.59 -11.04
C VAL A 473 2.03 3.07 -11.16
N ARG A 474 1.79 2.56 -12.38
CA ARG A 474 1.74 1.11 -12.64
C ARG A 474 3.07 0.41 -12.37
N ASP A 475 4.18 1.02 -12.75
CA ASP A 475 5.52 0.45 -12.52
C ASP A 475 5.83 0.39 -11.03
N THR A 476 5.40 1.39 -10.23
CA THR A 476 5.53 1.37 -8.78
C THR A 476 4.76 0.20 -8.17
N LEU A 477 3.50 -0.01 -8.55
CA LEU A 477 2.71 -1.17 -8.10
C LEU A 477 3.35 -2.50 -8.53
N ARG A 478 3.80 -2.62 -9.78
CA ARG A 478 4.43 -3.85 -10.30
C ARG A 478 5.65 -4.26 -9.49
N ASN A 479 6.45 -3.29 -9.02
CA ASN A 479 7.61 -3.58 -8.18
C ASN A 479 7.21 -4.26 -6.86
N VAL A 480 6.10 -3.85 -6.25
CA VAL A 480 5.58 -4.46 -5.01
C VAL A 480 4.85 -5.77 -5.32
N ALA A 481 4.02 -5.80 -6.37
CA ALA A 481 3.25 -6.98 -6.77
C ALA A 481 4.13 -8.16 -7.25
N SER A 482 5.36 -7.88 -7.72
CA SER A 482 6.32 -8.91 -8.13
C SER A 482 7.07 -9.58 -6.97
N LEU A 483 6.91 -9.08 -5.74
CA LEU A 483 7.56 -9.67 -4.57
C LEU A 483 6.99 -11.07 -4.29
N PRO A 484 7.84 -12.03 -3.88
CA PRO A 484 7.38 -13.36 -3.54
C PRO A 484 6.47 -13.33 -2.31
N ILE A 485 5.32 -13.97 -2.40
CA ILE A 485 4.34 -14.10 -1.31
C ILE A 485 4.43 -15.44 -0.57
N GLN A 486 5.45 -16.24 -0.86
CA GLN A 486 5.66 -17.56 -0.23
C GLN A 486 7.10 -17.68 0.25
N ASN A 487 7.29 -18.16 1.48
CA ASN A 487 8.62 -18.36 2.07
C ASN A 487 9.54 -19.21 1.18
N GLY A 488 9.02 -20.22 0.48
CA GLY A 488 9.81 -21.05 -0.40
C GLY A 488 10.40 -20.29 -1.58
N ALA A 489 9.60 -19.45 -2.24
CA ALA A 489 10.04 -18.61 -3.35
C ALA A 489 11.00 -17.50 -2.87
N ALA A 490 10.73 -16.90 -1.69
CA ALA A 490 11.61 -15.91 -1.09
C ALA A 490 12.98 -16.53 -0.74
N ASN A 491 12.99 -17.73 -0.13
CA ASN A 491 14.23 -18.42 0.21
C ASN A 491 15.00 -18.93 -1.02
N ALA A 492 14.34 -19.24 -2.12
CA ALA A 492 15.00 -19.57 -3.37
C ALA A 492 15.72 -18.37 -3.98
N ALA A 493 15.14 -17.16 -3.88
CA ALA A 493 15.75 -15.93 -4.38
C ALA A 493 16.83 -15.37 -3.42
N LEU A 494 16.61 -15.44 -2.11
CA LEU A 494 17.52 -14.96 -1.08
C LEU A 494 17.77 -16.05 -0.02
N PRO A 495 18.57 -17.08 -0.30
CA PRO A 495 18.81 -18.17 0.64
C PRO A 495 19.65 -17.68 1.84
N VAL A 496 19.12 -17.85 3.05
CA VAL A 496 19.85 -17.51 4.29
C VAL A 496 20.86 -18.59 4.61
N VAL A 497 20.45 -19.86 4.48
CA VAL A 497 21.26 -21.05 4.73
C VAL A 497 21.43 -21.78 3.41
N GLU A 498 22.66 -21.75 2.87
CA GLU A 498 22.97 -22.39 1.58
C GLU A 498 22.93 -23.92 1.64
N ASN A 499 23.18 -24.50 2.81
CA ASN A 499 23.19 -25.93 3.04
C ASN A 499 22.55 -26.27 4.39
N LEU A 500 21.24 -26.43 4.43
CA LEU A 500 20.55 -27.04 5.58
C LEU A 500 20.99 -28.53 5.66
N LYS A 501 22.13 -28.77 6.29
CA LYS A 501 22.57 -30.13 6.61
C LYS A 501 21.71 -30.63 7.77
N ILE A 502 20.54 -31.15 7.44
CA ILE A 502 19.74 -31.90 8.41
C ILE A 502 20.63 -33.03 8.90
N PRO A 503 20.94 -33.13 10.20
CA PRO A 503 21.84 -34.17 10.72
C PRO A 503 21.12 -35.55 10.76
N ALA A 504 20.49 -35.93 9.64
CA ALA A 504 19.67 -37.12 9.53
C ALA A 504 20.45 -38.40 9.92
N ARG A 505 21.70 -38.50 9.49
CA ARG A 505 22.54 -39.68 9.81
C ARG A 505 22.74 -39.85 11.32
N GLY A 506 23.06 -38.77 12.04
CA GLY A 506 23.28 -38.84 13.49
C GLY A 506 21.95 -39.09 14.22
N THR A 507 20.85 -38.46 13.79
CA THR A 507 19.53 -38.70 14.38
C THR A 507 19.07 -40.13 14.17
N ILE A 508 19.30 -40.75 13.00
CA ILE A 508 19.00 -42.14 12.73
C ILE A 508 19.79 -43.07 13.64
N ILE A 509 21.11 -42.77 13.84
CA ILE A 509 21.94 -43.58 14.74
C ILE A 509 21.44 -43.52 16.19
N ILE A 510 21.05 -42.33 16.67
CA ILE A 510 20.48 -42.13 18.02
C ILE A 510 19.16 -42.91 18.15
N MET A 511 18.30 -42.85 17.13
CA MET A 511 17.04 -43.58 17.11
C MET A 511 17.23 -45.10 17.12
N LEU A 512 18.21 -45.63 16.34
CA LEU A 512 18.54 -47.04 16.36
C LEU A 512 19.05 -47.47 17.75
N PHE A 513 19.93 -46.68 18.34
CA PHE A 513 20.42 -46.91 19.69
C PHE A 513 19.27 -46.91 20.72
N PHE A 514 18.32 -45.97 20.62
CA PHE A 514 17.15 -45.86 21.44
C PHE A 514 16.29 -47.14 21.37
N VAL A 515 16.02 -47.66 20.15
CA VAL A 515 15.25 -48.89 19.97
C VAL A 515 15.90 -50.08 20.65
N ILE A 516 17.26 -50.20 20.55
CA ILE A 516 18.02 -51.27 21.18
C ILE A 516 17.96 -51.13 22.71
N VAL A 517 18.13 -49.90 23.23
CA VAL A 517 18.17 -49.65 24.68
C VAL A 517 16.78 -49.87 25.32
N ILE A 518 15.70 -49.32 24.72
CA ILE A 518 14.35 -49.39 25.29
C ILE A 518 13.73 -50.77 25.19
N GLY A 519 14.08 -51.55 24.14
CA GLY A 519 13.60 -52.87 23.89
C GLY A 519 14.50 -53.95 24.56
N PRO A 520 15.40 -54.62 23.79
CA PRO A 520 16.11 -55.81 24.27
C PRO A 520 16.99 -55.52 25.49
N VAL A 521 17.73 -54.43 25.55
CA VAL A 521 18.66 -54.15 26.67
C VAL A 521 17.87 -53.94 27.96
N ASN A 522 16.86 -53.09 27.97
CA ASN A 522 16.03 -52.82 29.14
C ASN A 522 15.29 -54.07 29.63
N LEU A 523 14.75 -54.85 28.70
CA LEU A 523 14.05 -56.12 29.02
C LEU A 523 14.99 -57.13 29.64
N ILE A 524 16.17 -57.39 29.05
CA ILE A 524 17.17 -58.34 29.57
C ILE A 524 17.65 -57.87 30.92
N TYR A 525 17.97 -56.60 31.10
CA TYR A 525 18.46 -56.01 32.35
C TYR A 525 17.45 -56.18 33.49
N LEU A 526 16.18 -55.80 33.27
CA LEU A 526 15.10 -55.89 34.27
C LEU A 526 14.72 -57.32 34.59
N ASN A 527 14.86 -58.24 33.61
CA ASN A 527 14.66 -59.65 33.83
C ASN A 527 15.73 -60.26 34.71
N ARG A 528 17.01 -59.88 34.53
CA ARG A 528 18.13 -60.30 35.38
C ARG A 528 17.96 -59.86 36.83
N ILE A 529 17.48 -58.64 37.09
CA ILE A 529 17.24 -58.12 38.43
C ILE A 529 15.89 -58.57 39.00
N LYS A 530 15.11 -59.39 38.27
CA LYS A 530 13.76 -59.87 38.66
C LYS A 530 12.75 -58.76 38.99
N ARG A 531 12.93 -57.56 38.46
CA ARG A 531 12.07 -56.36 38.71
C ARG A 531 11.37 -55.88 37.44
N ARG A 532 10.61 -56.76 36.78
CA ARG A 532 9.93 -56.41 35.51
C ARG A 532 8.96 -55.26 35.61
N THR A 533 8.34 -55.00 36.76
CA THR A 533 7.41 -53.91 37.01
C THR A 533 8.09 -52.53 36.89
N TRP A 534 9.41 -52.45 37.03
CA TRP A 534 10.15 -51.18 36.81
C TRP A 534 10.18 -50.74 35.35
N MET A 535 9.75 -51.57 34.40
CA MET A 535 9.60 -51.22 33.01
C MET A 535 8.65 -50.03 32.83
N LEU A 536 7.65 -49.91 33.71
CA LEU A 536 6.70 -48.78 33.72
C LEU A 536 7.40 -47.41 33.94
N TRP A 537 8.52 -47.39 34.63
CA TRP A 537 9.31 -46.15 34.89
C TRP A 537 10.52 -46.02 33.96
N THR A 538 11.17 -47.09 33.61
CA THR A 538 12.36 -47.04 32.76
C THR A 538 12.09 -46.69 31.32
N ILE A 539 10.93 -47.12 30.75
CA ILE A 539 10.54 -46.77 29.39
C ILE A 539 10.33 -45.26 29.24
N PRO A 540 9.50 -44.57 30.05
CA PRO A 540 9.35 -43.12 30.00
C PRO A 540 10.68 -42.37 30.26
N ALA A 541 11.46 -42.85 31.23
CA ALA A 541 12.76 -42.21 31.55
C ALA A 541 13.76 -42.28 30.38
N ILE A 542 13.89 -43.44 29.72
CA ILE A 542 14.75 -43.62 28.55
C ILE A 542 14.23 -42.74 27.38
N SER A 543 12.92 -42.70 27.22
CA SER A 543 12.29 -41.86 26.16
C SER A 543 12.60 -40.38 26.36
N VAL A 544 12.43 -39.85 27.57
CA VAL A 544 12.76 -38.45 27.91
C VAL A 544 14.23 -38.18 27.71
N ALA A 545 15.11 -39.09 28.19
CA ALA A 545 16.58 -38.95 28.04
C ALA A 545 16.98 -38.94 26.55
N THR A 546 16.39 -39.78 25.72
CA THR A 546 16.68 -39.82 24.29
C THR A 546 16.15 -38.59 23.58
N THR A 547 14.94 -38.11 23.92
CA THR A 547 14.40 -36.84 23.37
C THR A 547 15.33 -35.66 23.70
N LEU A 548 15.81 -35.60 24.94
CA LEU A 548 16.76 -34.58 25.35
C LEU A 548 18.09 -34.71 24.60
N LEU A 549 18.59 -35.92 24.41
CA LEU A 549 19.82 -36.18 23.65
C LEU A 549 19.71 -35.75 22.19
N VAL A 550 18.59 -36.08 21.53
CA VAL A 550 18.33 -35.64 20.14
C VAL A 550 18.24 -34.12 20.07
N PHE A 551 17.60 -33.49 21.03
CA PHE A 551 17.49 -32.02 21.10
C PHE A 551 18.87 -31.36 21.27
N VAL A 552 19.67 -31.83 22.22
CA VAL A 552 21.01 -31.32 22.47
C VAL A 552 21.93 -31.57 21.26
N TYR A 553 21.84 -32.74 20.64
CA TYR A 553 22.59 -33.06 19.43
C TYR A 553 22.27 -32.12 18.28
N SER A 554 20.97 -31.85 18.07
CA SER A 554 20.53 -30.90 17.06
C SER A 554 21.08 -29.49 17.31
N LEU A 555 20.95 -28.99 18.55
CA LEU A 555 21.51 -27.71 18.96
C LEU A 555 23.00 -27.56 18.73
N LEU A 556 23.77 -28.62 19.08
CA LEU A 556 25.22 -28.64 18.90
C LEU A 556 25.62 -28.65 17.42
N ARG A 557 24.84 -29.25 16.55
CA ARG A 557 25.09 -29.33 15.10
C ARG A 557 24.70 -28.11 14.35
N GLU A 558 23.56 -27.50 14.67
CA GLU A 558 23.03 -26.29 14.03
C GLU A 558 23.67 -25.02 14.61
N GLY A 559 24.09 -25.09 15.88
CA GLY A 559 24.51 -23.92 16.66
C GLY A 559 23.28 -23.19 17.26
N ILE A 560 23.56 -22.18 18.10
CA ILE A 560 22.56 -21.40 18.80
C ILE A 560 22.40 -20.02 18.14
N THR A 561 23.44 -19.60 17.40
CA THR A 561 23.50 -18.25 16.84
C THR A 561 22.69 -18.12 15.54
N PRO A 562 21.92 -17.06 15.39
CA PRO A 562 21.16 -16.78 14.17
C PRO A 562 22.08 -16.55 12.96
N ASP A 563 21.60 -16.93 11.77
CA ASP A 563 22.16 -16.54 10.49
C ASP A 563 21.34 -15.39 9.91
N ALA A 564 22.00 -14.38 9.37
CA ALA A 564 21.36 -13.25 8.70
C ALA A 564 21.96 -13.04 7.30
N ARG A 565 21.12 -12.65 6.35
CA ARG A 565 21.55 -12.22 5.02
C ARG A 565 20.87 -10.89 4.68
N LEU A 566 21.68 -9.86 4.41
CA LEU A 566 21.24 -8.52 4.07
C LEU A 566 21.72 -8.17 2.67
N VAL A 567 20.80 -7.78 1.81
CA VAL A 567 21.14 -7.34 0.45
C VAL A 567 20.44 -6.02 0.17
N GLY A 568 21.14 -5.09 -0.49
CA GLY A 568 20.58 -3.78 -0.78
C GLY A 568 21.09 -3.21 -2.11
N LEU A 569 20.19 -2.51 -2.81
CA LEU A 569 20.52 -1.54 -3.85
C LEU A 569 20.31 -0.16 -3.27
N THR A 570 21.36 0.65 -3.21
CA THR A 570 21.34 2.00 -2.67
C THR A 570 21.55 3.02 -3.77
N VAL A 571 20.69 4.02 -3.86
CA VAL A 571 20.94 5.26 -4.61
C VAL A 571 21.50 6.28 -3.63
N LEU A 572 22.74 6.69 -3.84
CA LEU A 572 23.47 7.63 -2.98
C LEU A 572 23.72 8.94 -3.71
N ASP A 573 23.02 9.99 -3.33
CA ASP A 573 23.28 11.35 -3.80
C ASP A 573 24.24 12.05 -2.84
N GLN A 574 25.48 12.18 -3.26
CA GLN A 574 26.53 12.82 -2.45
C GLN A 574 26.33 14.33 -2.32
N THR A 575 25.65 14.97 -3.29
CA THR A 575 25.42 16.43 -3.29
C THR A 575 24.39 16.81 -2.23
N SER A 576 23.30 16.04 -2.11
CA SER A 576 22.25 16.26 -1.12
C SER A 576 22.46 15.50 0.19
N HIS A 577 23.49 14.67 0.29
CA HIS A 577 23.75 13.76 1.39
C HIS A 577 22.57 12.83 1.70
N ARG A 578 21.88 12.37 0.65
CA ARG A 578 20.70 11.49 0.76
C ARG A 578 21.00 10.13 0.17
N ALA A 579 20.55 9.11 0.89
CA ALA A 579 20.58 7.74 0.43
C ALA A 579 19.19 7.12 0.49
N ALA A 580 18.84 6.36 -0.52
CA ALA A 580 17.66 5.52 -0.50
C ALA A 580 18.09 4.08 -0.81
N THR A 581 17.71 3.15 0.04
CA THR A 581 18.05 1.74 -0.10
C THR A 581 16.79 0.90 -0.24
N ILE A 582 16.80 0.00 -1.21
CA ILE A 582 15.78 -1.05 -1.37
C ILE A 582 16.49 -2.41 -1.36
N GLY A 583 15.86 -3.44 -0.78
CA GLY A 583 16.52 -4.74 -0.76
C GLY A 583 15.76 -5.78 0.04
N GLY A 584 16.51 -6.75 0.56
CA GLY A 584 15.96 -7.84 1.34
C GLY A 584 16.78 -8.15 2.58
N GLU A 585 16.09 -8.47 3.66
CA GLU A 585 16.65 -9.07 4.84
C GLU A 585 16.06 -10.45 5.06
N ALA A 586 16.94 -11.39 5.38
CA ALA A 586 16.53 -12.76 5.62
C ALA A 586 17.22 -13.30 6.88
N PHE A 587 16.44 -14.00 7.71
CA PHE A 587 16.87 -14.50 9.01
C PHE A 587 16.56 -15.98 9.15
N TYR A 588 17.52 -16.71 9.72
CA TYR A 588 17.31 -18.09 10.16
C TYR A 588 17.80 -18.21 11.60
N CYS A 589 16.88 -18.54 12.49
CA CYS A 589 17.17 -18.66 13.92
C CYS A 589 16.95 -20.11 14.36
N PRO A 590 17.97 -20.79 14.91
CA PRO A 590 17.80 -22.13 15.50
C PRO A 590 16.83 -22.14 16.68
N LEU A 591 16.76 -21.04 17.42
CA LEU A 591 15.79 -20.77 18.48
C LEU A 591 15.08 -19.44 18.18
N THR A 592 13.83 -19.31 18.58
CA THR A 592 13.10 -18.03 18.43
C THR A 592 13.84 -16.92 19.18
N PRO A 593 14.20 -15.81 18.51
CA PRO A 593 14.92 -14.72 19.17
C PRO A 593 14.03 -14.07 20.24
N GLY A 594 14.51 -14.00 21.48
CA GLY A 594 13.74 -13.46 22.60
C GLY A 594 13.53 -11.94 22.52
N GLY A 595 14.40 -11.22 21.77
CA GLY A 595 14.31 -9.77 21.56
C GLY A 595 13.55 -9.37 20.30
N GLY A 596 12.98 -10.30 19.50
CA GLY A 596 12.31 -9.96 18.26
C GLY A 596 13.23 -9.36 17.20
N LEU A 597 12.69 -8.47 16.35
CA LEU A 597 13.42 -7.71 15.33
C LEU A 597 13.23 -6.21 15.58
N HIS A 598 14.30 -5.44 15.39
CA HIS A 598 14.31 -3.99 15.58
C HIS A 598 14.64 -3.29 14.25
N PHE A 599 13.73 -2.46 13.78
CA PHE A 599 13.92 -1.59 12.63
C PHE A 599 13.83 -0.12 13.04
N ASP A 600 14.48 0.77 12.28
CA ASP A 600 14.32 2.21 12.48
C ASP A 600 12.89 2.68 12.18
N PHE A 601 12.49 3.82 12.74
CA PHE A 601 11.19 4.43 12.48
C PHE A 601 10.92 4.72 11.01
N SER A 602 11.96 4.88 10.19
CA SER A 602 11.89 5.19 8.76
C SER A 602 12.08 3.97 7.85
N THR A 603 12.29 2.77 8.41
CA THR A 603 12.46 1.55 7.61
C THR A 603 11.12 0.88 7.34
N GLU A 604 10.72 0.78 6.08
CA GLU A 604 9.63 -0.10 5.69
C GLU A 604 10.12 -1.54 5.67
N ALA A 605 9.51 -2.39 6.48
CA ALA A 605 9.79 -3.83 6.53
C ALA A 605 8.55 -4.62 6.12
N THR A 606 8.53 -5.10 4.87
CA THR A 606 7.42 -5.89 4.31
C THR A 606 7.73 -7.38 4.43
N PRO A 607 7.02 -8.14 5.28
CA PRO A 607 7.25 -9.57 5.43
C PRO A 607 6.81 -10.33 4.18
N LEU A 608 7.66 -11.23 3.66
CA LEU A 608 7.39 -12.03 2.48
C LEU A 608 6.73 -13.36 2.91
N VAL A 609 5.48 -13.29 3.36
CA VAL A 609 4.70 -14.41 3.88
C VAL A 609 3.38 -14.56 3.14
N ALA A 610 2.90 -15.80 3.01
CA ALA A 610 1.57 -16.05 2.46
C ALA A 610 0.50 -15.52 3.41
N LEU A 611 -0.49 -14.82 2.85
CA LEU A 611 -1.72 -14.50 3.54
C LEU A 611 -2.76 -15.57 3.22
N GLY A 612 -3.41 -16.13 4.24
CA GLY A 612 -4.45 -17.16 4.03
C GLY A 612 -4.97 -17.73 5.33
N TYR A 613 -6.10 -18.43 5.24
CA TYR A 613 -6.64 -19.22 6.33
C TYR A 613 -5.77 -20.47 6.49
N GLY A 614 -5.19 -20.70 7.65
CA GLY A 614 -4.34 -21.85 7.95
C GLY A 614 -3.48 -21.60 9.18
N SER A 615 -2.51 -22.45 9.46
CA SER A 615 -1.57 -22.32 10.58
C SER A 615 -0.73 -21.05 10.48
N GLY A 616 -1.34 -19.91 10.74
CA GLY A 616 -0.68 -18.62 10.80
C GLY A 616 -0.14 -18.32 12.19
N THR A 617 0.82 -17.43 12.24
CA THR A 617 1.40 -16.94 13.49
C THR A 617 0.82 -15.56 13.78
N SER A 618 0.29 -15.40 14.98
CA SER A 618 -0.08 -14.08 15.53
C SER A 618 1.18 -13.24 15.77
N ARG A 619 1.15 -11.96 15.40
CA ARG A 619 2.30 -11.06 15.44
C ARG A 619 2.04 -9.84 16.30
N GLU A 620 3.07 -9.43 17.03
CA GLU A 620 3.03 -8.27 17.89
C GLU A 620 4.08 -7.24 17.44
N VAL A 621 3.70 -5.95 17.46
CA VAL A 621 4.54 -4.81 17.08
C VAL A 621 4.41 -3.73 18.13
N ASP A 622 5.52 -3.16 18.57
CA ASP A 622 5.56 -2.00 19.44
C ASP A 622 6.31 -0.83 18.79
N TRP A 623 5.71 0.35 18.82
CA TRP A 623 6.25 1.60 18.28
C TRP A 623 6.74 2.57 19.34
N THR A 624 6.91 2.12 20.58
CA THR A 624 7.22 3.04 21.70
C THR A 624 8.58 3.72 21.56
N GLN A 625 9.63 2.97 21.21
CA GLN A 625 10.99 3.52 21.06
C GLN A 625 11.51 3.44 19.62
N ALA A 626 11.17 2.36 18.92
CA ALA A 626 11.52 2.11 17.53
C ALA A 626 10.47 1.16 16.95
N GLN A 627 10.61 0.75 15.71
CA GLN A 627 9.77 -0.27 15.14
C GLN A 627 10.25 -1.64 15.65
N HIS A 628 9.64 -2.12 16.72
CA HIS A 628 9.97 -3.38 17.36
C HIS A 628 8.96 -4.47 16.98
N PHE A 629 9.38 -5.43 16.18
CA PHE A 629 8.63 -6.63 15.83
C PHE A 629 8.85 -7.69 16.91
N GLU A 630 8.01 -7.67 17.96
CA GLU A 630 8.23 -8.42 19.19
C GLU A 630 8.11 -9.92 19.00
N ARG A 631 6.93 -10.42 18.63
CA ARG A 631 6.61 -11.85 18.57
C ARG A 631 6.03 -12.25 17.23
N GLY A 632 6.22 -13.54 16.85
CA GLY A 632 5.58 -14.14 15.67
C GLY A 632 6.22 -13.82 14.34
N TRP A 633 7.27 -12.99 14.28
CA TRP A 633 7.93 -12.56 13.05
C TRP A 633 9.01 -13.53 12.58
N VAL A 634 9.72 -14.14 13.52
CA VAL A 634 10.75 -15.16 13.27
C VAL A 634 10.42 -16.39 14.09
N SER A 635 10.23 -17.53 13.43
CA SER A 635 10.01 -18.82 14.08
C SER A 635 11.29 -19.63 14.09
N ALA A 636 11.50 -20.42 15.14
CA ALA A 636 12.67 -21.31 15.23
C ALA A 636 12.71 -22.24 14.01
N ARG A 637 13.88 -22.33 13.37
CA ARG A 637 14.19 -23.21 12.22
C ARG A 637 13.37 -22.97 10.96
N VAL A 638 12.74 -21.80 10.86
CA VAL A 638 12.01 -21.35 9.67
C VAL A 638 12.64 -20.07 9.15
N PRO A 639 13.10 -20.02 7.88
CA PRO A 639 13.59 -18.78 7.30
C PRO A 639 12.49 -17.71 7.27
N ALA A 640 12.81 -16.50 7.71
CA ALA A 640 11.96 -15.33 7.61
C ALA A 640 12.58 -14.32 6.65
N HIS A 641 11.80 -13.78 5.73
CA HIS A 641 12.25 -12.85 4.70
C HIS A 641 11.44 -11.57 4.75
N PHE A 642 12.12 -10.45 4.60
CA PHE A 642 11.54 -9.12 4.54
C PHE A 642 12.07 -8.39 3.30
N TYR A 643 11.20 -7.73 2.59
CA TYR A 643 11.57 -6.69 1.65
C TYR A 643 11.65 -5.38 2.41
N VAL A 644 12.73 -4.63 2.22
CA VAL A 644 12.98 -3.39 2.96
C VAL A 644 13.15 -2.20 2.02
N ARG A 645 12.64 -1.03 2.45
CA ARG A 645 12.90 0.27 1.83
C ARG A 645 13.28 1.26 2.93
N LYS A 646 14.38 1.99 2.73
CA LYS A 646 14.88 2.94 3.71
C LYS A 646 15.47 4.18 3.04
N PRO A 647 14.81 5.34 3.12
CA PRO A 647 15.42 6.63 2.83
C PRO A 647 16.12 7.16 4.09
N GLU A 648 17.29 7.76 3.95
CA GLU A 648 18.05 8.30 5.07
C GLU A 648 19.06 9.37 4.64
N THR A 649 19.53 10.17 5.61
CA THR A 649 20.64 11.11 5.41
C THR A 649 21.95 10.41 5.63
N ARG A 650 22.87 10.47 4.65
CA ARG A 650 24.16 9.79 4.68
C ARG A 650 25.30 10.71 4.20
N ARG A 651 26.45 10.60 4.85
CA ARG A 651 27.68 11.32 4.48
C ARG A 651 28.71 10.44 3.79
N GLU A 652 28.40 9.18 3.61
CA GLU A 652 29.22 8.23 2.87
C GLU A 652 29.39 8.71 1.44
N ARG A 653 30.61 8.55 0.91
CA ARG A 653 30.95 9.03 -0.43
C ARG A 653 32.16 8.32 -1.01
N ILE A 654 32.32 8.43 -2.30
CA ILE A 654 33.62 8.22 -2.95
C ILE A 654 34.13 9.57 -3.44
N GLN A 655 35.46 9.74 -3.41
CA GLN A 655 36.12 10.93 -3.95
C GLN A 655 37.08 10.49 -5.03
N VAL A 656 37.06 11.20 -6.17
CA VAL A 656 38.04 10.98 -7.25
C VAL A 656 39.10 12.05 -7.12
N VAL A 657 40.33 11.61 -6.94
CA VAL A 657 41.48 12.49 -6.80
C VAL A 657 42.51 12.23 -7.92
N ASN A 658 43.20 13.27 -8.36
CA ASN A 658 44.26 13.14 -9.35
C ASN A 658 45.60 13.36 -8.64
N GLU A 659 46.39 12.29 -8.46
CA GLU A 659 47.70 12.35 -7.85
C GLU A 659 48.77 11.98 -8.88
N GLY A 660 49.58 12.96 -9.24
CA GLY A 660 50.68 12.76 -10.20
C GLY A 660 50.25 12.31 -11.60
N GLY A 661 49.07 12.77 -12.07
CA GLY A 661 48.53 12.41 -13.36
C GLY A 661 47.80 11.03 -13.39
N ARG A 662 47.66 10.38 -12.26
CA ARG A 662 46.92 9.14 -12.10
C ARG A 662 45.65 9.39 -11.31
N LEU A 663 44.54 8.96 -11.88
CA LEU A 663 43.22 9.03 -11.20
C LEU A 663 43.15 7.91 -10.13
N GLN A 664 42.76 8.29 -8.93
CA GLN A 664 42.53 7.37 -7.80
C GLN A 664 41.15 7.64 -7.21
N VAL A 665 40.59 6.63 -6.60
CA VAL A 665 39.34 6.73 -5.83
C VAL A 665 39.63 6.54 -4.35
N VAL A 666 39.05 7.37 -3.49
CA VAL A 666 39.04 7.21 -2.02
C VAL A 666 37.70 6.62 -1.63
N ASN A 667 37.70 5.46 -0.98
CA ASN A 667 36.49 4.75 -0.54
C ASN A 667 36.09 5.18 0.87
N SER A 668 35.08 6.03 0.99
CA SER A 668 34.44 6.40 2.25
C SER A 668 32.98 5.90 2.32
N LEU A 669 32.68 4.73 1.73
CA LEU A 669 31.34 4.14 1.72
C LEU A 669 31.01 3.29 2.97
N GLY A 670 31.96 3.15 3.91
CA GLY A 670 31.75 2.38 5.14
C GLY A 670 31.96 0.86 5.00
N ALA A 671 32.22 0.36 3.80
CA ALA A 671 32.52 -1.06 3.54
C ALA A 671 33.51 -1.19 2.39
N PRO A 672 34.28 -2.32 2.31
CA PRO A 672 35.18 -2.57 1.19
C PRO A 672 34.44 -2.66 -0.13
N ILE A 673 34.96 -2.01 -1.17
CA ILE A 673 34.48 -2.12 -2.54
C ILE A 673 35.07 -3.38 -3.17
N LYS A 674 34.22 -4.26 -3.68
CA LYS A 674 34.61 -5.42 -4.48
C LYS A 674 34.89 -5.03 -5.92
N ASN A 675 33.96 -4.29 -6.54
CA ASN A 675 34.07 -3.77 -7.90
C ASN A 675 33.49 -2.37 -7.96
N LEU A 676 34.13 -1.49 -8.71
CA LEU A 676 33.68 -0.12 -8.98
C LEU A 676 33.73 0.17 -10.48
N TRP A 677 32.65 0.75 -10.99
CA TRP A 677 32.58 1.33 -12.33
C TRP A 677 32.10 2.77 -12.21
N LEU A 678 32.77 3.68 -12.90
CA LEU A 678 32.56 5.12 -12.77
C LEU A 678 32.53 5.76 -14.14
N ALA A 679 31.63 6.72 -14.34
CA ALA A 679 31.60 7.61 -15.47
C ALA A 679 31.88 9.06 -15.03
N ASP A 680 32.83 9.74 -15.68
CA ASP A 680 33.08 11.15 -15.44
C ASP A 680 32.02 12.05 -16.12
N ALA A 681 32.15 13.38 -16.00
CA ALA A 681 31.23 14.33 -16.64
C ALA A 681 31.19 14.24 -18.17
N LYS A 682 32.25 13.70 -18.80
CA LYS A 682 32.37 13.52 -20.24
C LYS A 682 32.03 12.09 -20.71
N MET A 683 31.53 11.25 -19.80
CA MET A 683 31.26 9.82 -20.04
C MET A 683 32.53 8.99 -20.36
N ASN A 684 33.72 9.40 -19.90
CA ASN A 684 34.85 8.48 -19.87
C ASN A 684 34.63 7.48 -18.74
N LEU A 685 34.81 6.21 -19.05
CA LEU A 685 34.54 5.12 -18.13
C LEU A 685 35.81 4.62 -17.46
N PHE A 686 35.74 4.40 -16.16
CA PHE A 686 36.81 3.89 -15.34
C PHE A 686 36.34 2.72 -14.48
N GLN A 687 37.26 1.86 -14.09
CA GLN A 687 36.99 0.78 -13.13
C GLN A 687 38.10 0.73 -12.07
N ALA A 688 37.72 0.21 -10.90
CA ALA A 688 38.65 -0.21 -9.87
C ALA A 688 38.15 -1.47 -9.16
N ASP A 689 39.04 -2.34 -8.75
CA ASP A 689 38.71 -3.56 -8.03
C ASP A 689 39.38 -3.57 -6.66
N ARG A 690 38.66 -4.07 -5.64
CA ARG A 690 39.16 -4.30 -4.27
C ARG A 690 39.76 -3.06 -3.61
N VAL A 691 38.95 -2.07 -3.32
CA VAL A 691 39.35 -0.88 -2.56
C VAL A 691 38.85 -1.02 -1.12
N GLY A 692 39.75 -1.16 -0.15
CA GLY A 692 39.36 -1.26 1.27
C GLY A 692 38.62 -0.03 1.78
N ALA A 693 37.84 -0.18 2.86
CA ALA A 693 37.18 0.95 3.50
C ALA A 693 38.19 1.96 4.05
N GLY A 694 38.08 3.23 3.68
CA GLY A 694 39.03 4.29 4.01
C GLY A 694 40.31 4.28 3.16
N GLU A 695 40.48 3.37 2.21
CA GLU A 695 41.66 3.24 1.38
C GLU A 695 41.55 3.94 0.03
N LYS A 696 42.70 4.14 -0.64
CA LYS A 696 42.78 4.64 -2.00
C LYS A 696 42.98 3.49 -2.99
N GLY A 697 42.31 3.53 -4.12
CA GLY A 697 42.44 2.58 -5.24
C GLY A 697 42.69 3.30 -6.55
N GLY A 698 43.53 2.70 -7.42
CA GLY A 698 43.78 3.24 -8.76
C GLY A 698 42.59 3.05 -9.68
N LEU A 699 42.23 4.09 -10.42
CA LEU A 699 41.19 4.05 -11.49
C LEU A 699 41.85 3.72 -12.84
N ILE A 700 41.37 2.68 -13.49
CA ILE A 700 41.86 2.21 -14.79
C ILE A 700 40.78 2.54 -15.83
N PRO A 701 41.14 3.12 -17.01
CA PRO A 701 40.21 3.31 -18.11
C PRO A 701 39.54 1.98 -18.50
N TRP A 702 38.23 2.01 -18.66
CA TRP A 702 37.42 0.83 -18.97
C TRP A 702 36.56 1.07 -20.20
N LYS A 703 36.34 0.03 -20.99
CA LYS A 703 35.42 0.05 -22.14
C LYS A 703 34.24 -0.85 -21.85
N ALA A 704 33.05 -0.30 -21.89
CA ALA A 704 31.84 -1.09 -21.71
C ALA A 704 31.71 -2.14 -22.83
N PRO A 705 31.34 -3.39 -22.51
CA PRO A 705 31.18 -4.46 -23.49
C PRO A 705 30.05 -4.23 -24.51
N GLN A 706 29.09 -3.42 -24.18
CA GLN A 706 27.89 -3.16 -25.00
C GLN A 706 27.64 -1.67 -25.21
N SER A 707 26.79 -1.32 -26.18
CA SER A 707 26.38 0.06 -26.42
C SER A 707 25.68 0.65 -25.18
N LEU A 708 25.97 1.93 -24.91
CA LEU A 708 25.42 2.68 -23.78
C LEU A 708 23.93 2.97 -24.01
N ASP A 709 23.10 1.97 -23.76
CA ASP A 709 21.66 2.15 -23.69
C ASP A 709 21.33 2.77 -22.32
N LYS A 710 20.84 4.01 -22.33
CA LYS A 710 20.72 4.85 -21.13
C LYS A 710 19.59 4.41 -20.20
N ALA A 711 19.71 3.27 -19.53
CA ALA A 711 18.68 2.73 -18.64
C ALA A 711 18.70 3.29 -17.21
N GLY A 712 19.81 3.86 -16.75
CA GLY A 712 19.96 4.49 -15.41
C GLY A 712 19.58 3.59 -14.24
N VAL A 713 19.11 4.21 -13.14
CA VAL A 713 18.71 3.53 -11.88
C VAL A 713 17.62 2.49 -12.11
N ASP A 714 16.60 2.81 -12.91
CA ASP A 714 15.48 1.88 -13.19
C ASP A 714 15.95 0.60 -13.89
N GLY A 715 16.93 0.73 -14.80
CA GLY A 715 17.55 -0.41 -15.46
C GLY A 715 18.35 -1.26 -14.49
N LEU A 716 19.14 -0.63 -13.63
CA LEU A 716 19.90 -1.32 -12.59
C LEU A 716 18.98 -2.05 -11.61
N ARG A 717 17.92 -1.40 -11.12
CA ARG A 717 16.93 -2.01 -10.24
C ARG A 717 16.29 -3.26 -10.86
N ARG A 718 15.93 -3.21 -12.15
CA ARG A 718 15.36 -4.38 -12.86
C ARG A 718 16.37 -5.50 -13.01
N GLN A 719 17.65 -5.17 -13.25
CA GLN A 719 18.73 -6.15 -13.41
C GLN A 719 18.99 -6.90 -12.10
N VAL A 720 19.15 -6.18 -10.98
CA VAL A 720 19.52 -6.80 -9.70
C VAL A 720 18.35 -7.43 -8.97
N GLY A 721 17.12 -6.95 -9.22
CA GLY A 721 15.90 -7.40 -8.56
C GLY A 721 15.85 -7.08 -7.06
N TRP A 722 14.84 -7.56 -6.36
CA TRP A 722 14.65 -7.33 -4.92
C TRP A 722 15.68 -8.07 -4.06
N ALA A 723 16.18 -9.22 -4.53
CA ALA A 723 17.20 -10.03 -3.84
C ALA A 723 18.63 -9.58 -4.16
N VAL A 724 18.79 -8.51 -4.92
CA VAL A 724 20.04 -7.85 -5.31
C VAL A 724 21.10 -8.85 -5.79
N SER A 725 20.76 -9.60 -6.86
CA SER A 725 21.72 -10.44 -7.53
C SER A 725 22.77 -9.60 -8.27
N THR A 726 24.04 -9.92 -8.08
CA THR A 726 25.14 -9.30 -8.82
C THR A 726 25.55 -10.09 -10.07
N ASP A 727 24.81 -11.15 -10.40
CA ASP A 727 25.12 -12.01 -11.55
C ASP A 727 24.92 -11.25 -12.87
N GLY A 728 25.91 -11.30 -13.74
CA GLY A 728 25.91 -10.59 -15.01
C GLY A 728 25.94 -9.06 -14.92
N LEU A 729 26.12 -8.49 -13.69
CA LEU A 729 26.17 -7.04 -13.51
C LEU A 729 27.36 -6.41 -14.25
N ALA A 730 28.54 -7.00 -14.16
CA ALA A 730 29.75 -6.49 -14.82
C ALA A 730 29.62 -6.37 -16.34
N GLU A 731 28.84 -7.26 -16.95
CA GLU A 731 28.61 -7.26 -18.41
C GLU A 731 27.65 -6.14 -18.86
N ASN A 732 26.73 -5.75 -17.98
CA ASN A 732 25.64 -4.82 -18.29
C ASN A 732 25.80 -3.43 -17.65
N VAL A 733 26.73 -3.25 -16.71
CA VAL A 733 26.84 -2.04 -15.87
C VAL A 733 26.99 -0.76 -16.68
N GLY A 734 27.66 -0.81 -17.85
CA GLY A 734 27.80 0.34 -18.74
C GLY A 734 26.46 0.95 -19.21
N ARG A 735 25.38 0.16 -19.25
CA ARG A 735 24.04 0.62 -19.60
C ARG A 735 23.38 1.49 -18.54
N PHE A 736 23.86 1.41 -17.30
CA PHE A 736 23.27 2.10 -16.16
C PHE A 736 23.98 3.41 -15.84
N LEU A 737 25.26 3.52 -16.22
CA LEU A 737 26.08 4.70 -15.94
C LEU A 737 25.58 5.95 -16.70
N ARG A 738 25.61 7.08 -16.02
CA ARG A 738 25.33 8.43 -16.50
C ARG A 738 26.54 9.32 -16.26
N PRO A 739 26.61 10.54 -16.83
CA PRO A 739 27.65 11.49 -16.47
C PRO A 739 27.68 11.71 -14.94
N ASN A 740 28.86 11.72 -14.37
CA ASN A 740 29.10 11.89 -12.92
C ASN A 740 28.40 10.84 -12.04
N THR A 741 28.32 9.58 -12.48
CA THR A 741 27.76 8.50 -11.67
C THR A 741 28.72 7.32 -11.56
N TYR A 742 28.48 6.49 -10.54
CA TYR A 742 29.20 5.26 -10.37
C TYR A 742 28.26 4.13 -9.93
N VAL A 743 28.69 2.90 -10.17
CA VAL A 743 28.11 1.67 -9.60
C VAL A 743 29.21 0.97 -8.83
N ALA A 744 28.99 0.73 -7.54
CA ALA A 744 29.89 0.00 -6.68
C ALA A 744 29.23 -1.24 -6.07
N VAL A 745 29.93 -2.37 -6.07
CA VAL A 745 29.53 -3.57 -5.34
C VAL A 745 30.35 -3.64 -4.06
N LEU A 746 29.70 -3.63 -2.90
CA LEU A 746 30.35 -3.64 -1.59
C LEU A 746 30.35 -5.04 -0.97
N GLU A 747 31.42 -5.36 -0.25
CA GLU A 747 31.52 -6.52 0.65
C GLU A 747 31.02 -6.10 2.04
N GLY A 748 29.73 -5.86 2.17
CA GLY A 748 29.04 -5.34 3.33
C GLY A 748 27.83 -4.50 2.93
N ASN A 749 26.97 -4.17 3.88
CA ASN A 749 25.85 -3.27 3.66
C ASN A 749 25.78 -2.25 4.80
N PRO A 750 26.39 -1.07 4.65
CA PRO A 750 26.34 -0.03 5.68
C PRO A 750 25.01 0.77 5.68
N PHE A 751 24.15 0.56 4.69
CA PHE A 751 22.92 1.32 4.48
C PHE A 751 21.65 0.62 5.01
N LEU A 752 21.78 -0.63 5.50
CA LEU A 752 20.69 -1.34 6.17
C LEU A 752 21.15 -1.77 7.57
N GLU A 753 20.28 -1.56 8.55
CA GLU A 753 20.45 -2.14 9.87
C GLU A 753 20.22 -3.66 9.83
N ASN A 754 20.90 -4.39 10.70
CA ASN A 754 20.57 -5.78 10.95
C ASN A 754 19.48 -5.83 12.02
N ALA A 755 18.25 -6.16 11.65
CA ALA A 755 17.11 -6.13 12.56
C ALA A 755 17.23 -7.08 13.78
N LEU A 756 18.11 -8.09 13.73
CA LEU A 756 18.46 -8.91 14.91
C LEU A 756 19.39 -8.19 15.90
N GLY A 757 19.97 -7.06 15.53
CA GLY A 757 20.86 -6.28 16.40
C GLY A 757 22.03 -7.11 16.93
N SER A 758 22.26 -7.00 18.24
CA SER A 758 23.36 -7.71 18.94
C SER A 758 23.16 -9.23 19.01
N ALA A 759 21.96 -9.75 18.75
CA ALA A 759 21.74 -11.20 18.72
C ALA A 759 22.36 -11.87 17.49
N ALA A 760 22.64 -11.08 16.41
CA ALA A 760 23.28 -11.58 15.21
C ALA A 760 24.78 -11.72 15.41
N ASN A 761 25.34 -12.88 15.07
CA ASN A 761 26.77 -13.07 15.04
C ASN A 761 27.33 -12.45 13.74
N ALA A 762 28.30 -11.51 13.86
CA ALA A 762 28.95 -10.88 12.72
C ALA A 762 29.57 -11.90 11.73
N ARG A 763 30.04 -13.05 12.21
CA ARG A 763 30.57 -14.12 11.35
C ARG A 763 29.54 -14.91 10.57
N ARG A 764 28.27 -14.84 10.98
CA ARG A 764 27.11 -15.50 10.31
C ARG A 764 26.22 -14.52 9.57
N THR A 765 26.56 -13.24 9.60
CA THR A 765 25.89 -12.23 8.82
C THR A 765 26.59 -12.06 7.48
N LYS A 766 25.90 -12.41 6.40
CA LYS A 766 26.35 -12.14 5.03
C LYS A 766 25.64 -10.90 4.52
N SER A 767 26.38 -9.90 4.09
CA SER A 767 25.80 -8.69 3.53
C SER A 767 26.45 -8.27 2.23
N THR A 768 25.67 -7.75 1.31
CA THR A 768 26.08 -7.24 0.00
C THR A 768 25.26 -6.00 -0.33
N CYS A 769 25.91 -4.96 -0.82
CA CYS A 769 25.24 -3.76 -1.29
C CYS A 769 25.74 -3.41 -2.69
N VAL A 770 24.80 -3.04 -3.57
CA VAL A 770 25.10 -2.38 -4.83
C VAL A 770 24.75 -0.91 -4.66
N VAL A 771 25.72 -0.02 -4.84
CA VAL A 771 25.52 1.43 -4.72
C VAL A 771 25.52 2.06 -6.11
N TYR A 772 24.43 2.74 -6.46
CA TYR A 772 24.41 3.68 -7.57
C TYR A 772 24.60 5.08 -7.01
N GLY A 773 25.80 5.66 -7.20
CA GLY A 773 26.14 6.95 -6.61
C GLY A 773 26.22 8.07 -7.62
N LEU A 774 25.80 9.26 -7.17
CA LEU A 774 26.01 10.51 -7.89
C LEU A 774 27.17 11.25 -7.24
N LEU A 775 28.20 11.52 -8.04
CA LEU A 775 29.40 12.25 -7.58
C LEU A 775 29.08 13.72 -7.35
N GLU A 776 29.65 14.30 -6.31
CA GLU A 776 29.77 15.75 -6.21
C GLU A 776 30.53 16.28 -7.44
N ALA A 777 30.01 17.34 -8.06
CA ALA A 777 30.81 18.03 -9.08
C ALA A 777 32.12 18.48 -8.43
N PRO A 778 33.27 18.25 -9.09
CA PRO A 778 34.54 18.73 -8.54
C PRO A 778 34.38 20.24 -8.29
N GLU A 779 34.65 20.67 -7.05
CA GLU A 779 34.78 22.10 -6.76
C GLU A 779 35.76 22.65 -7.79
N THR A 780 35.24 23.43 -8.74
CA THR A 780 36.11 24.30 -9.54
C THR A 780 36.81 25.17 -8.52
N ALA A 781 38.14 24.97 -8.40
CA ALA A 781 38.97 25.78 -7.56
C ALA A 781 38.67 27.25 -7.89
N ALA A 782 37.72 27.80 -7.12
CA ALA A 782 37.36 29.18 -7.20
C ALA A 782 38.57 29.92 -6.68
N ASP A 783 39.25 30.58 -7.59
CA ASP A 783 40.21 31.67 -7.43
C ASP A 783 40.43 32.13 -5.98
N THR A 784 41.41 31.55 -5.32
CA THR A 784 42.16 32.30 -4.30
C THR A 784 43.04 33.27 -5.04
N ARG A 785 42.52 34.46 -5.29
CA ARG A 785 43.26 35.70 -5.51
C ARG A 785 42.85 36.70 -4.44
#